data_5df71fde55225623babdcdfb2290fe60
#
_entry.id   5df71fde55225623babdcdfb2290fe60
#
_cell.length_a   1.000
_cell.length_b   1.000
_cell.length_c   1.000
_cell.angle_alpha   90.00
_cell.angle_beta   90.00
_cell.angle_gamma   90.00
#
_symmetry.space_group_name_H-M   'P 1'
#
loop_
_entity.id
_entity.type
_entity.pdbx_description
1 polymer ?
#
loop_
_entity_poly.entity_id
_entity_poly.type
_entity_poly.pdbx_seq_one_letter_code
_entity_poly.pdbx_strand_id
1 'polypeptide(L)'
;DKTSIQMIDALLLEYSLDTQEGILLMCLAEALMRIPDSATADALIRDKLSVADWKSHLKNSDSVFVNASTWGLMLTGKVVGLSSNEQSAGQAVNRLVNKLSEPVIRKAMHQAMKVMGHQFVLGRSIAEAQKNGKSMRDKGFTYSYDMLGEAALTTADANKYFKDYLMAIEAVGRDTYVSSKSSPAPSVSIKLSALHPRYEVANEDRVLTELCDTLEQLLRRAVELDVAITIDAEEADRLELSLKLFEKLYRTDLVKGWGKFGLVIQAYSKRALPVLVWLNRLAKEQGDLIPLRLVKGAYWDSEIKWSQQAGFTDYPVYTRKEATDVAYLACARYLLSPSVRGNIFPQFASHNAHTVSAIAVMTEHKDFEFQRLHGMGDSLYNHAMEAYQQSVRIYAPVGSHKDLLPYLVRRLLENGANSSFVHRLVDARCPVAELTQHPVDMLLAFDTLHNTKIPLPPAVFPERKNSYGVNIDIESEAHQFEEQVKGFLNNQWTAGPVINGESLAESMIKADQNVEQVTAPYDRRINVGQVAFANLDHVSAAITGADAAFADWNATSVETKAAALDKLADLMEDNLAELVAICHQEAGKTIHDSVDEVREAVDFCRYYAKQADNLQGFELKGFDGQTRIASRQGRGVFVCISPWNFPL
;
A
#
# COMPACT_ATOMS: atom_id res chain seq x y z
N ASP A 1 0.04 29.67 19.33
CA ASP A 1 1.35 30.28 19.48
C ASP A 1 2.13 30.13 18.18
N LYS A 2 2.21 31.18 17.36
CA LYS A 2 2.83 31.18 16.02
C LYS A 2 4.37 31.08 16.04
N THR A 3 5.00 30.85 17.18
CA THR A 3 6.44 31.04 17.38
C THR A 3 7.28 29.77 17.39
N SER A 4 6.71 28.58 17.13
CA SER A 4 7.49 27.35 17.09
C SER A 4 7.18 26.47 15.87
N ILE A 5 7.12 27.06 14.68
CA ILE A 5 7.20 26.24 13.46
C ILE A 5 8.63 25.71 13.41
N GLN A 6 8.77 24.41 13.59
CA GLN A 6 10.09 23.78 13.45
C GLN A 6 10.56 23.93 12.01
N MET A 7 11.86 24.04 11.80
CA MET A 7 12.48 24.25 10.49
C MET A 7 12.03 23.22 9.43
N ILE A 8 11.66 22.02 9.88
CA ILE A 8 11.14 20.94 9.01
C ILE A 8 9.68 21.16 8.65
N ASP A 9 8.83 21.67 9.56
CA ASP A 9 7.44 22.01 9.23
C ASP A 9 7.40 23.11 8.16
N ALA A 10 8.34 24.07 8.22
CA ALA A 10 8.49 25.11 7.21
C ALA A 10 8.97 24.52 5.85
N LEU A 11 9.86 23.50 5.86
CA LEU A 11 10.32 22.82 4.66
C LEU A 11 9.19 22.00 4.02
N LEU A 12 8.40 21.26 4.82
CA LEU A 12 7.27 20.46 4.35
C LEU A 12 6.10 21.32 3.84
N LEU A 13 5.99 22.54 4.31
CA LEU A 13 5.04 23.52 3.79
C LEU A 13 5.44 24.08 2.44
N GLU A 14 6.72 24.36 2.23
CA GLU A 14 7.23 24.92 0.98
C GLU A 14 7.30 23.85 -0.13
N TYR A 15 7.69 22.62 0.22
CA TYR A 15 7.81 21.50 -0.70
C TYR A 15 6.74 20.45 -0.39
N SER A 16 5.46 20.89 -0.39
CA SER A 16 4.32 19.99 -0.21
C SER A 16 4.17 19.02 -1.38
N LEU A 17 3.47 17.89 -1.14
CA LEU A 17 3.25 16.85 -2.15
C LEU A 17 2.36 17.26 -3.33
N ASP A 18 1.78 18.43 -3.29
CA ASP A 18 1.02 19.01 -4.40
C ASP A 18 1.92 19.83 -5.35
N THR A 19 3.21 20.00 -5.02
CA THR A 19 4.19 20.62 -5.93
C THR A 19 5.00 19.55 -6.66
N GLN A 20 5.32 19.77 -7.93
CA GLN A 20 6.17 18.87 -8.70
C GLN A 20 7.55 18.69 -8.05
N GLU A 21 8.08 19.74 -7.48
CA GLU A 21 9.38 19.77 -6.82
C GLU A 21 9.36 19.00 -5.49
N GLY A 22 8.29 19.07 -4.72
CA GLY A 22 8.08 18.29 -3.50
C GLY A 22 8.03 16.79 -3.80
N ILE A 23 7.22 16.39 -4.77
CA ILE A 23 7.14 15.00 -5.26
C ILE A 23 8.52 14.53 -5.74
N LEU A 24 9.21 15.34 -6.54
CA LEU A 24 10.52 15.00 -7.10
C LEU A 24 11.58 14.81 -6.01
N LEU A 25 11.63 15.69 -5.01
CA LEU A 25 12.56 15.54 -3.88
C LEU A 25 12.32 14.29 -3.08
N MET A 26 11.06 13.90 -2.91
CA MET A 26 10.70 12.69 -2.18
C MET A 26 11.04 11.43 -2.96
N CYS A 27 10.68 11.38 -4.25
CA CYS A 27 11.07 10.28 -5.13
C CYS A 27 12.59 10.13 -5.22
N LEU A 28 13.31 11.26 -5.26
CA LEU A 28 14.76 11.25 -5.27
C LEU A 28 15.34 10.74 -3.95
N ALA A 29 14.80 11.18 -2.82
CA ALA A 29 15.21 10.70 -1.49
C ALA A 29 14.97 9.19 -1.34
N GLU A 30 13.80 8.70 -1.75
CA GLU A 30 13.46 7.27 -1.75
C GLU A 30 14.42 6.48 -2.63
N ALA A 31 14.61 6.90 -3.88
CA ALA A 31 15.49 6.21 -4.82
C ALA A 31 16.94 6.16 -4.33
N LEU A 32 17.47 7.28 -3.78
CA LEU A 32 18.83 7.34 -3.26
C LEU A 32 19.08 6.41 -2.06
N MET A 33 18.03 6.09 -1.29
CA MET A 33 18.16 5.12 -0.20
C MET A 33 18.21 3.66 -0.71
N ARG A 34 17.66 3.39 -1.89
CA ARG A 34 17.62 2.06 -2.51
C ARG A 34 18.82 1.79 -3.42
N ILE A 35 19.44 2.83 -3.97
CA ILE A 35 20.55 2.71 -4.91
C ILE A 35 21.84 2.34 -4.15
N PRO A 36 22.47 1.20 -4.45
CA PRO A 36 23.64 0.71 -3.71
C PRO A 36 24.94 1.41 -4.09
N ASP A 37 25.04 1.99 -5.30
CA ASP A 37 26.26 2.57 -5.82
C ASP A 37 26.18 4.08 -6.11
N SER A 38 27.33 4.73 -6.02
CA SER A 38 27.43 6.18 -6.15
C SER A 38 27.23 6.67 -7.60
N ALA A 39 27.59 5.88 -8.60
CA ALA A 39 27.52 6.31 -9.99
C ALA A 39 26.06 6.37 -10.46
N THR A 40 25.26 5.36 -10.12
CA THR A 40 23.82 5.34 -10.39
C THR A 40 23.09 6.45 -9.61
N ALA A 41 23.47 6.68 -8.34
CA ALA A 41 22.92 7.78 -7.54
C ALA A 41 23.19 9.16 -8.18
N ASP A 42 24.42 9.39 -8.64
CA ASP A 42 24.79 10.66 -9.29
C ASP A 42 24.08 10.84 -10.64
N ALA A 43 23.90 9.77 -11.42
CA ALA A 43 23.15 9.79 -12.67
C ALA A 43 21.67 10.14 -12.45
N LEU A 44 21.03 9.55 -11.43
CA LEU A 44 19.65 9.86 -11.05
C LEU A 44 19.48 11.31 -10.60
N ILE A 45 20.39 11.79 -9.75
CA ILE A 45 20.37 13.18 -9.27
C ILE A 45 20.43 14.15 -10.47
N ARG A 46 21.32 13.90 -11.42
CA ARG A 46 21.45 14.71 -12.64
C ARG A 46 20.18 14.70 -13.47
N ASP A 47 19.61 13.52 -13.72
CA ASP A 47 18.39 13.36 -14.50
C ASP A 47 17.22 14.12 -13.88
N LYS A 48 16.95 13.90 -12.62
CA LYS A 48 15.77 14.45 -11.93
C LYS A 48 15.87 15.94 -11.60
N LEU A 49 17.03 16.42 -11.19
CA LEU A 49 17.19 17.84 -10.86
C LEU A 49 17.24 18.75 -12.08
N SER A 50 17.58 18.23 -13.27
CA SER A 50 17.61 19.02 -14.50
C SER A 50 16.23 19.41 -15.04
N VAL A 51 15.17 18.71 -14.66
CA VAL A 51 13.81 18.85 -15.23
C VAL A 51 12.92 19.82 -14.43
N ALA A 52 13.23 20.10 -13.16
CA ALA A 52 12.39 20.89 -12.26
C ALA A 52 12.57 22.40 -12.40
N ASP A 53 11.49 23.17 -12.33
CA ASP A 53 11.51 24.63 -12.30
C ASP A 53 11.65 25.19 -10.88
N TRP A 54 12.86 25.10 -10.36
CA TRP A 54 13.21 25.62 -9.04
C TRP A 54 13.04 27.14 -8.89
N LYS A 55 12.78 27.86 -10.00
CA LYS A 55 12.63 29.33 -10.00
C LYS A 55 11.27 29.76 -9.49
N SER A 56 10.24 28.95 -9.65
CA SER A 56 8.87 29.28 -9.24
C SER A 56 8.71 29.34 -7.72
N HIS A 57 9.54 28.60 -6.98
CA HIS A 57 9.49 28.53 -5.51
C HIS A 57 10.24 29.67 -4.80
N LEU A 58 11.10 30.39 -5.49
CA LEU A 58 11.88 31.49 -4.92
C LEU A 58 11.07 32.75 -4.61
N LYS A 59 9.80 32.82 -4.97
CA LYS A 59 8.95 34.04 -4.85
C LYS A 59 7.79 33.91 -3.88
N ASN A 60 7.48 32.73 -3.35
CA ASN A 60 6.23 32.49 -2.62
C ASN A 60 6.37 32.39 -1.09
N SER A 61 7.56 32.40 -0.54
CA SER A 61 7.77 32.40 0.90
C SER A 61 8.22 33.78 1.38
N ASP A 62 7.54 34.34 2.37
CA ASP A 62 7.98 35.54 3.11
C ASP A 62 9.32 35.33 3.83
N SER A 63 9.84 34.11 3.82
CA SER A 63 11.13 33.72 4.37
C SER A 63 12.13 33.41 3.24
N VAL A 64 12.72 34.47 2.68
CA VAL A 64 13.92 34.37 1.82
C VAL A 64 15.03 33.55 2.50
N PHE A 65 15.00 33.48 3.83
CA PHE A 65 15.90 32.71 4.67
C PHE A 65 15.65 31.19 4.58
N VAL A 66 14.39 30.73 4.44
CA VAL A 66 14.05 29.33 4.27
C VAL A 66 14.53 28.84 2.91
N ASN A 67 14.35 29.62 1.84
CA ASN A 67 14.65 29.17 0.48
C ASN A 67 16.17 29.12 0.19
N ALA A 68 16.93 30.11 0.55
CA ALA A 68 18.37 30.16 0.21
C ALA A 68 19.25 29.51 1.29
N SER A 69 18.93 29.68 2.57
CA SER A 69 19.74 29.12 3.64
C SER A 69 19.40 27.66 3.95
N THR A 70 18.17 27.19 3.73
CA THR A 70 17.83 25.77 3.88
C THR A 70 18.56 24.93 2.83
N TRP A 71 18.61 25.38 1.58
CA TRP A 71 19.42 24.73 0.55
C TRP A 71 20.92 24.89 0.79
N GLY A 72 21.38 26.08 1.24
CA GLY A 72 22.77 26.32 1.62
C GLY A 72 23.22 25.51 2.85
N LEU A 73 22.36 25.34 3.86
CA LEU A 73 22.59 24.49 5.04
C LEU A 73 22.58 23.00 4.69
N MET A 74 21.64 22.59 3.85
CA MET A 74 21.57 21.23 3.34
C MET A 74 22.79 20.87 2.48
N LEU A 75 23.24 21.79 1.62
CA LEU A 75 24.32 21.54 0.68
C LEU A 75 25.74 21.68 1.27
N THR A 76 25.97 22.51 2.25
CA THR A 76 27.32 22.80 2.72
C THR A 76 27.58 22.52 4.20
N GLY A 77 26.53 22.34 5.01
CA GLY A 77 26.67 22.24 6.48
C GLY A 77 27.28 23.46 7.14
N LYS A 78 27.37 24.58 6.42
CA LYS A 78 27.85 25.87 6.90
C LYS A 78 26.93 27.00 6.45
N VAL A 79 26.62 27.90 7.36
CA VAL A 79 25.86 29.12 7.08
C VAL A 79 26.71 30.04 6.22
N VAL A 80 26.37 30.17 4.94
CA VAL A 80 26.91 31.21 4.09
C VAL A 80 26.01 32.44 4.26
N GLY A 81 26.50 33.45 4.96
CA GLY A 81 25.84 34.75 5.08
C GLY A 81 25.72 35.39 3.70
N LEU A 82 24.50 35.48 3.16
CA LEU A 82 24.21 36.21 1.93
C LEU A 82 23.81 37.64 2.29
N SER A 83 24.59 38.62 1.79
CA SER A 83 24.25 40.02 1.83
C SER A 83 23.05 40.34 0.94
N SER A 84 22.18 41.19 1.45
CA SER A 84 20.90 41.62 0.91
C SER A 84 20.97 42.26 -0.49
N ASN A 85 20.85 41.49 -1.57
CA ASN A 85 20.53 42.00 -2.90
C ASN A 85 19.64 41.01 -3.65
N GLU A 86 18.35 41.29 -3.70
CA GLU A 86 17.26 40.37 -4.07
C GLU A 86 17.26 39.82 -5.53
N GLN A 87 17.98 40.49 -6.44
CA GLN A 87 18.04 40.02 -7.86
C GLN A 87 19.12 38.98 -8.13
N SER A 88 20.04 38.75 -7.20
CA SER A 88 21.17 37.82 -7.37
C SER A 88 20.93 36.42 -6.80
N ALA A 89 19.93 36.25 -5.92
CA ALA A 89 19.73 34.99 -5.19
C ALA A 89 19.27 33.83 -6.12
N GLY A 90 18.32 34.07 -7.01
CA GLY A 90 17.85 33.03 -7.95
C GLY A 90 18.91 32.63 -8.99
N GLN A 91 19.75 33.59 -9.42
CA GLN A 91 20.87 33.27 -10.30
C GLN A 91 22.03 32.60 -9.56
N ALA A 92 22.20 32.90 -8.28
CA ALA A 92 23.20 32.26 -7.43
C ALA A 92 22.86 30.80 -7.14
N VAL A 93 21.59 30.50 -6.84
CA VAL A 93 21.11 29.12 -6.62
C VAL A 93 21.25 28.28 -7.88
N ASN A 94 20.80 28.76 -9.05
CA ASN A 94 20.98 28.04 -10.31
C ASN A 94 22.48 27.90 -10.70
N ARG A 95 23.34 28.90 -10.39
CA ARG A 95 24.78 28.76 -10.60
C ARG A 95 25.42 27.79 -9.60
N LEU A 96 24.88 27.66 -8.38
CA LEU A 96 25.34 26.70 -7.38
C LEU A 96 24.93 25.27 -7.78
N VAL A 97 23.67 25.05 -8.14
CA VAL A 97 23.17 23.73 -8.61
C VAL A 97 23.93 23.28 -9.87
N ASN A 98 24.18 24.21 -10.81
CA ASN A 98 24.95 23.92 -12.04
C ASN A 98 26.48 23.86 -11.84
N LYS A 99 27.02 24.33 -10.72
CA LYS A 99 28.43 24.26 -10.39
C LYS A 99 28.82 23.22 -9.35
N LEU A 100 27.84 22.73 -8.56
CA LEU A 100 28.10 21.67 -7.58
C LEU A 100 28.20 20.35 -8.32
N SER A 101 29.25 19.61 -8.06
CA SER A 101 29.37 18.23 -8.57
C SER A 101 28.32 17.33 -7.89
N GLU A 102 27.81 16.36 -8.64
CA GLU A 102 26.81 15.38 -8.16
C GLU A 102 27.16 14.75 -6.80
N PRO A 103 28.42 14.44 -6.49
CA PRO A 103 28.82 13.94 -5.17
C PRO A 103 28.51 14.89 -4.00
N VAL A 104 28.54 16.20 -4.22
CA VAL A 104 28.21 17.21 -3.19
C VAL A 104 26.71 17.24 -2.95
N ILE A 105 25.90 17.19 -4.01
CA ILE A 105 24.43 17.14 -3.91
C ILE A 105 24.02 15.85 -3.21
N ARG A 106 24.58 14.70 -3.57
CA ARG A 106 24.32 13.41 -2.91
C ARG A 106 24.64 13.46 -1.42
N LYS A 107 25.79 14.02 -1.03
CA LYS A 107 26.18 14.16 0.38
C LYS A 107 25.21 15.07 1.15
N ALA A 108 24.72 16.12 0.53
CA ALA A 108 23.72 17.01 1.10
C ALA A 108 22.37 16.33 1.28
N MET A 109 21.90 15.57 0.28
CA MET A 109 20.68 14.76 0.37
C MET A 109 20.77 13.74 1.49
N HIS A 110 21.88 13.03 1.60
CA HIS A 110 22.11 12.10 2.72
C HIS A 110 22.09 12.80 4.08
N GLN A 111 22.63 14.02 4.17
CA GLN A 111 22.60 14.79 5.41
C GLN A 111 21.17 15.26 5.75
N ALA A 112 20.38 15.68 4.76
CA ALA A 112 18.99 16.04 4.94
C ALA A 112 18.15 14.85 5.41
N MET A 113 18.30 13.69 4.79
CA MET A 113 17.65 12.44 5.21
C MET A 113 18.05 12.05 6.64
N LYS A 114 19.31 12.27 7.02
CA LYS A 114 19.77 12.02 8.38
C LYS A 114 19.12 12.97 9.40
N VAL A 115 18.95 14.24 9.06
CA VAL A 115 18.26 15.24 9.92
C VAL A 115 16.79 14.85 10.08
N MET A 116 16.08 14.52 8.97
CA MET A 116 14.71 14.03 9.03
C MET A 116 14.59 12.73 9.83
N GLY A 117 15.53 11.79 9.62
CA GLY A 117 15.58 10.55 10.39
C GLY A 117 15.68 10.79 11.89
N HIS A 118 16.50 11.73 12.31
CA HIS A 118 16.65 12.07 13.73
C HIS A 118 15.40 12.70 14.36
N GLN A 119 14.55 13.36 13.56
CA GLN A 119 13.30 13.90 14.08
C GLN A 119 12.26 12.81 14.37
N PHE A 120 12.18 11.80 13.51
CA PHE A 120 11.15 10.76 13.60
C PHE A 120 11.61 9.48 14.31
N VAL A 121 12.91 9.28 14.53
CA VAL A 121 13.49 8.11 15.21
C VAL A 121 14.03 8.53 16.57
N LEU A 122 13.53 7.87 17.61
CA LEU A 122 13.91 8.19 19.00
C LEU A 122 15.36 7.76 19.32
N GLY A 123 15.85 6.71 18.68
CA GLY A 123 17.21 6.22 18.85
C GLY A 123 17.56 5.11 17.86
N ARG A 124 18.86 4.86 17.66
CA ARG A 124 19.34 3.79 16.76
C ARG A 124 19.30 2.42 17.42
N SER A 125 19.20 2.39 18.74
CA SER A 125 19.04 1.21 19.55
C SER A 125 18.04 1.47 20.67
N ILE A 126 17.47 0.43 21.22
CA ILE A 126 16.52 0.54 22.33
C ILE A 126 17.13 1.27 23.54
N ALA A 127 18.40 1.05 23.84
CA ALA A 127 19.11 1.73 24.94
C ALA A 127 19.24 3.26 24.68
N GLU A 128 19.56 3.64 23.44
CA GLU A 128 19.60 5.06 23.05
C GLU A 128 18.20 5.68 23.12
N ALA A 129 17.18 4.97 22.63
CA ALA A 129 15.78 5.41 22.68
C ALA A 129 15.29 5.62 24.10
N GLN A 130 15.58 4.69 25.02
CA GLN A 130 15.25 4.84 26.43
C GLN A 130 15.94 6.04 27.06
N LYS A 131 17.21 6.27 26.74
CA LYS A 131 17.97 7.45 27.21
C LYS A 131 17.35 8.75 26.70
N ASN A 132 17.05 8.84 25.41
CA ASN A 132 16.50 10.05 24.78
C ASN A 132 15.06 10.30 25.26
N GLY A 133 14.30 9.25 25.58
CA GLY A 133 12.92 9.33 26.04
C GLY A 133 12.72 9.82 27.46
N LYS A 134 13.77 9.91 28.30
CA LYS A 134 13.65 10.25 29.72
C LYS A 134 12.93 11.59 29.96
N SER A 135 13.29 12.64 29.22
CA SER A 135 12.72 13.98 29.39
C SER A 135 11.20 14.03 29.16
N MET A 136 10.69 13.23 28.23
CA MET A 136 9.24 13.15 27.97
C MET A 136 8.56 12.27 29.02
N ARG A 137 9.18 11.21 29.49
CA ARG A 137 8.68 10.41 30.62
C ARG A 137 8.53 11.27 31.89
N ASP A 138 9.47 12.17 32.16
CA ASP A 138 9.37 13.11 33.29
C ASP A 138 8.23 14.12 33.14
N LYS A 139 7.75 14.35 31.94
CA LYS A 139 6.52 15.13 31.68
C LYS A 139 5.24 14.32 31.84
N GLY A 140 5.32 13.00 32.05
CA GLY A 140 4.18 12.10 32.20
C GLY A 140 3.80 11.33 30.94
N PHE A 141 4.57 11.44 29.84
CA PHE A 141 4.38 10.58 28.66
C PHE A 141 4.94 9.18 28.91
N THR A 142 4.42 8.21 28.14
CA THR A 142 5.01 6.88 28.04
C THR A 142 5.31 6.55 26.58
N TYR A 143 5.92 5.38 26.31
CA TYR A 143 6.35 4.99 24.98
C TYR A 143 5.78 3.63 24.57
N SER A 144 5.52 3.48 23.26
CA SER A 144 5.45 2.21 22.55
C SER A 144 6.61 2.18 21.57
N TYR A 145 7.61 1.32 21.82
CA TYR A 145 8.79 1.23 20.96
C TYR A 145 8.48 0.35 19.75
N ASP A 146 8.74 0.87 18.57
CA ASP A 146 8.66 0.18 17.28
C ASP A 146 10.08 -0.08 16.77
N MET A 147 10.52 -1.33 16.81
CA MET A 147 11.80 -1.70 16.20
C MET A 147 11.62 -1.66 14.70
N LEU A 148 12.31 -0.71 14.04
CA LEU A 148 12.21 -0.54 12.59
C LEU A 148 12.59 -1.83 11.87
N GLY A 149 11.73 -2.23 10.96
CA GLY A 149 11.80 -3.43 10.14
C GLY A 149 10.41 -3.92 9.81
N GLU A 150 10.18 -4.21 8.55
CA GLU A 150 8.93 -4.77 8.02
C GLU A 150 9.22 -5.56 6.75
N ALA A 151 8.29 -6.39 6.31
CA ALA A 151 8.39 -7.15 5.06
C ALA A 151 9.74 -7.91 4.93
N ALA A 152 10.02 -8.81 5.87
CA ALA A 152 11.17 -9.71 5.77
C ALA A 152 11.12 -10.49 4.45
N LEU A 153 12.18 -10.45 3.66
CA LEU A 153 12.27 -11.18 2.38
C LEU A 153 12.86 -12.57 2.55
N THR A 154 13.64 -12.77 3.60
CA THR A 154 14.32 -14.03 3.88
C THR A 154 14.15 -14.44 5.35
N THR A 155 14.38 -15.73 5.64
CA THR A 155 14.45 -16.22 7.03
C THR A 155 15.57 -15.53 7.83
N ALA A 156 16.65 -15.10 7.17
CA ALA A 156 17.73 -14.37 7.84
C ALA A 156 17.25 -12.98 8.31
N ASP A 157 16.44 -12.28 7.49
CA ASP A 157 15.82 -11.00 7.88
C ASP A 157 14.85 -11.21 9.04
N ALA A 158 13.96 -12.19 8.95
CA ALA A 158 13.01 -12.52 10.00
C ALA A 158 13.71 -12.82 11.33
N ASN A 159 14.79 -13.61 11.31
CA ASN A 159 15.59 -13.92 12.49
C ASN A 159 16.30 -12.68 13.06
N LYS A 160 16.73 -11.74 12.21
CA LYS A 160 17.29 -10.46 12.66
C LYS A 160 16.24 -9.66 13.42
N TYR A 161 15.07 -9.46 12.83
CA TYR A 161 13.99 -8.68 13.44
C TYR A 161 13.44 -9.34 14.71
N PHE A 162 13.35 -10.67 14.74
CA PHE A 162 13.01 -11.41 15.97
C PHE A 162 13.96 -11.07 17.13
N LYS A 163 15.28 -11.07 16.87
CA LYS A 163 16.29 -10.70 17.88
C LYS A 163 16.16 -9.24 18.32
N ASP A 164 15.87 -8.34 17.38
CA ASP A 164 15.68 -6.93 17.68
C ASP A 164 14.45 -6.71 18.58
N TYR A 165 13.31 -7.39 18.32
CA TYR A 165 12.14 -7.39 19.19
C TYR A 165 12.43 -8.01 20.57
N LEU A 166 13.13 -9.15 20.62
CA LEU A 166 13.50 -9.79 21.88
C LEU A 166 14.37 -8.86 22.74
N MET A 167 15.38 -8.23 22.15
CA MET A 167 16.22 -7.23 22.83
C MET A 167 15.40 -6.03 23.32
N ALA A 168 14.43 -5.57 22.55
CA ALA A 168 13.56 -4.47 22.95
C ALA A 168 12.69 -4.86 24.15
N ILE A 169 12.06 -6.04 24.14
CA ILE A 169 11.26 -6.56 25.25
C ILE A 169 12.12 -6.67 26.52
N GLU A 170 13.33 -7.23 26.41
CA GLU A 170 14.25 -7.36 27.55
C GLU A 170 14.71 -6.00 28.09
N ALA A 171 15.02 -5.04 27.22
CA ALA A 171 15.45 -3.71 27.65
C ALA A 171 14.30 -2.95 28.33
N VAL A 172 13.08 -3.05 27.81
CA VAL A 172 11.90 -2.42 28.41
C VAL A 172 11.55 -3.07 29.74
N GLY A 173 11.56 -4.40 29.82
CA GLY A 173 11.24 -5.13 31.07
C GLY A 173 12.26 -4.96 32.19
N ARG A 174 13.51 -4.65 31.85
CA ARG A 174 14.58 -4.39 32.82
C ARG A 174 14.79 -2.88 33.08
N ASP A 175 13.96 -2.02 32.49
CA ASP A 175 14.08 -0.57 32.68
C ASP A 175 13.70 -0.17 34.11
N THR A 176 14.68 0.25 34.90
CA THR A 176 14.51 0.69 36.28
C THR A 176 14.27 2.21 36.40
N TYR A 177 14.16 2.90 35.28
CA TYR A 177 13.97 4.35 35.30
C TYR A 177 12.57 4.71 35.86
N VAL A 178 12.58 5.44 36.97
CA VAL A 178 11.37 5.97 37.61
C VAL A 178 11.19 7.41 37.13
N SER A 179 10.05 7.67 36.49
CA SER A 179 9.66 9.02 36.07
C SER A 179 9.28 9.87 37.27
N SER A 180 9.52 11.18 37.21
CA SER A 180 9.06 12.16 38.20
C SER A 180 7.54 12.28 38.25
N LYS A 181 6.83 11.88 37.16
CA LYS A 181 5.37 11.78 37.10
C LYS A 181 4.95 10.33 36.85
N SER A 182 3.84 9.94 37.46
CA SER A 182 3.21 8.65 37.20
C SER A 182 2.77 8.57 35.74
N SER A 183 3.21 7.53 35.04
CA SER A 183 2.80 7.20 33.66
C SER A 183 2.71 5.68 33.50
N PRO A 184 1.88 5.17 32.59
CA PRO A 184 1.86 3.74 32.28
C PRO A 184 3.24 3.23 31.87
N ALA A 185 3.51 1.93 32.08
CA ALA A 185 4.74 1.31 31.63
C ALA A 185 4.90 1.39 30.10
N PRO A 186 6.11 1.53 29.58
CA PRO A 186 6.37 1.42 28.15
C PRO A 186 5.99 0.04 27.60
N SER A 187 5.73 -0.02 26.29
CA SER A 187 5.34 -1.22 25.55
C SER A 187 6.18 -1.39 24.29
N VAL A 188 6.02 -2.51 23.61
CA VAL A 188 6.65 -2.81 22.32
C VAL A 188 5.57 -3.06 21.27
N SER A 189 5.72 -2.46 20.09
CA SER A 189 4.89 -2.73 18.90
C SER A 189 5.62 -3.67 17.96
N ILE A 190 4.91 -4.64 17.40
CA ILE A 190 5.45 -5.70 16.54
C ILE A 190 4.73 -5.70 15.21
N LYS A 191 5.48 -5.75 14.09
CA LYS A 191 4.97 -6.00 12.75
C LYS A 191 5.12 -7.47 12.39
N LEU A 192 4.02 -8.10 11.99
CA LEU A 192 4.02 -9.53 11.66
C LEU A 192 4.86 -9.82 10.41
N SER A 193 4.83 -8.92 9.43
CA SER A 193 5.63 -9.04 8.20
C SER A 193 7.15 -9.01 8.45
N ALA A 194 7.59 -8.48 9.57
CA ALA A 194 9.01 -8.53 9.97
C ALA A 194 9.45 -9.90 10.45
N LEU A 195 8.52 -10.74 10.91
CA LEU A 195 8.82 -12.02 11.58
C LEU A 195 8.71 -13.25 10.69
N HIS A 196 8.15 -13.10 9.47
CA HIS A 196 8.00 -14.21 8.56
C HIS A 196 8.09 -13.76 7.09
N PRO A 197 8.96 -14.39 6.23
CA PRO A 197 9.18 -13.97 4.86
C PRO A 197 8.00 -14.29 3.92
N ARG A 198 7.05 -15.12 4.37
CA ARG A 198 5.85 -15.51 3.62
C ARG A 198 4.59 -15.21 4.45
N TYR A 199 4.52 -14.00 5.02
CA TYR A 199 3.33 -13.52 5.73
C TYR A 199 2.26 -13.05 4.73
N GLU A 200 1.54 -14.02 4.18
CA GLU A 200 0.50 -13.84 3.16
C GLU A 200 -0.54 -14.95 3.26
N VAL A 201 -1.77 -14.68 2.82
CA VAL A 201 -2.92 -15.61 2.92
C VAL A 201 -2.66 -16.93 2.20
N ALA A 202 -2.00 -16.90 1.03
CA ALA A 202 -1.60 -18.10 0.31
C ALA A 202 -0.70 -19.08 1.10
N ASN A 203 -0.12 -18.62 2.22
CA ASN A 203 0.69 -19.43 3.13
C ASN A 203 0.09 -19.52 4.55
N GLU A 204 -1.24 -19.42 4.68
CA GLU A 204 -1.92 -19.36 5.98
C GLU A 204 -1.51 -20.48 6.93
N ASP A 205 -1.46 -21.74 6.48
CA ASP A 205 -1.06 -22.88 7.32
C ASP A 205 0.33 -22.70 7.93
N ARG A 206 1.29 -22.18 7.16
CA ARG A 206 2.65 -21.88 7.62
C ARG A 206 2.65 -20.69 8.58
N VAL A 207 1.88 -19.66 8.28
CA VAL A 207 1.75 -18.48 9.14
C VAL A 207 1.15 -18.88 10.48
N LEU A 208 0.07 -19.64 10.49
CA LEU A 208 -0.60 -20.08 11.72
C LEU A 208 0.21 -21.12 12.51
N THR A 209 1.30 -21.64 11.96
CA THR A 209 2.25 -22.52 12.66
C THR A 209 3.57 -21.79 12.93
N GLU A 210 4.39 -21.56 11.92
CA GLU A 210 5.77 -21.03 12.05
C GLU A 210 5.81 -19.62 12.65
N LEU A 211 4.96 -18.70 12.16
CA LEU A 211 4.90 -17.33 12.70
C LEU A 211 4.24 -17.30 14.07
N CYS A 212 3.23 -18.15 14.30
CA CYS A 212 2.59 -18.31 15.59
C CYS A 212 3.61 -18.72 16.66
N ASP A 213 4.44 -19.75 16.38
CA ASP A 213 5.50 -20.23 17.29
C ASP A 213 6.55 -19.14 17.55
N THR A 214 6.89 -18.38 16.51
CA THR A 214 7.84 -17.25 16.63
C THR A 214 7.29 -16.15 17.55
N LEU A 215 6.01 -15.78 17.37
CA LEU A 215 5.37 -14.76 18.17
C LEU A 215 5.12 -15.24 19.60
N GLU A 216 4.78 -16.52 19.79
CA GLU A 216 4.63 -17.10 21.13
C GLU A 216 5.91 -17.00 21.96
N GLN A 217 7.09 -17.18 21.35
CA GLN A 217 8.37 -17.00 22.05
C GLN A 217 8.56 -15.56 22.55
N LEU A 218 8.21 -14.56 21.70
CA LEU A 218 8.26 -13.15 22.13
C LEU A 218 7.24 -12.85 23.22
N LEU A 219 6.01 -13.37 23.10
CA LEU A 219 4.96 -13.21 24.11
C LEU A 219 5.35 -13.86 25.44
N ARG A 220 5.94 -15.04 25.44
CA ARG A 220 6.43 -15.71 26.65
C ARG A 220 7.43 -14.83 27.39
N ARG A 221 8.37 -14.24 26.65
CA ARG A 221 9.35 -13.34 27.25
C ARG A 221 8.71 -12.03 27.74
N ALA A 222 7.73 -11.51 27.00
CA ALA A 222 6.99 -10.31 27.37
C ALA A 222 6.16 -10.51 28.65
N VAL A 223 5.48 -11.65 28.77
CA VAL A 223 4.73 -12.03 30.00
C VAL A 223 5.66 -12.15 31.20
N GLU A 224 6.81 -12.85 31.06
CA GLU A 224 7.81 -12.98 32.13
C GLU A 224 8.32 -11.63 32.65
N LEU A 225 8.44 -10.64 31.76
CA LEU A 225 8.97 -9.31 32.08
C LEU A 225 7.88 -8.27 32.26
N ASP A 226 6.63 -8.66 32.12
CA ASP A 226 5.43 -7.80 32.23
C ASP A 226 5.40 -6.62 31.23
N VAL A 227 5.90 -6.82 30.01
CA VAL A 227 5.98 -5.82 28.93
C VAL A 227 4.81 -5.98 27.97
N ALA A 228 3.95 -4.98 27.89
CA ALA A 228 2.81 -5.00 26.96
C ALA A 228 3.27 -5.09 25.49
N ILE A 229 2.58 -5.93 24.71
CA ILE A 229 2.82 -6.13 23.28
C ILE A 229 1.61 -5.69 22.47
N THR A 230 1.85 -4.95 21.40
CA THR A 230 0.81 -4.54 20.42
C THR A 230 1.20 -5.01 19.04
N ILE A 231 0.34 -5.77 18.37
CA ILE A 231 0.50 -6.13 16.95
C ILE A 231 0.06 -4.92 16.12
N ASP A 232 0.96 -4.38 15.31
CA ASP A 232 0.65 -3.30 14.38
C ASP A 232 -0.20 -3.81 13.20
N ALA A 233 -1.13 -2.97 12.71
CA ALA A 233 -1.87 -3.24 11.49
C ALA A 233 -1.02 -2.91 10.26
N GLU A 234 -1.16 -3.73 9.24
CA GLU A 234 -0.50 -3.58 7.95
C GLU A 234 -1.54 -3.45 6.83
N GLU A 235 -1.28 -3.89 5.61
CA GLU A 235 -2.18 -3.77 4.47
C GLU A 235 -3.50 -4.53 4.68
N ALA A 236 -4.55 -4.14 3.94
CA ALA A 236 -5.90 -4.67 4.11
C ALA A 236 -6.05 -6.16 3.76
N ASP A 237 -5.23 -6.69 2.87
CA ASP A 237 -5.13 -8.11 2.50
C ASP A 237 -4.70 -9.00 3.68
N ARG A 238 -3.92 -8.46 4.62
CA ARG A 238 -3.42 -9.17 5.80
C ARG A 238 -4.34 -9.11 7.01
N LEU A 239 -5.46 -8.37 6.91
CA LEU A 239 -6.33 -8.15 8.07
C LEU A 239 -6.85 -9.47 8.66
N GLU A 240 -7.46 -10.33 7.84
CA GLU A 240 -8.06 -11.59 8.32
C GLU A 240 -7.01 -12.52 8.90
N LEU A 241 -5.88 -12.67 8.20
CA LEU A 241 -4.77 -13.49 8.66
C LEU A 241 -4.19 -13.01 10.00
N SER A 242 -4.06 -11.68 10.17
CA SER A 242 -3.61 -11.08 11.44
C SER A 242 -4.60 -11.34 12.58
N LEU A 243 -5.90 -11.28 12.31
CA LEU A 243 -6.95 -11.55 13.30
C LEU A 243 -6.99 -13.02 13.70
N LYS A 244 -6.84 -13.97 12.76
CA LYS A 244 -6.75 -15.40 13.03
C LYS A 244 -5.54 -15.72 13.92
N LEU A 245 -4.37 -15.15 13.61
CA LEU A 245 -3.17 -15.33 14.40
C LEU A 245 -3.32 -14.70 15.79
N PHE A 246 -3.87 -13.50 15.88
CA PHE A 246 -4.15 -12.85 17.16
C PHE A 246 -5.09 -13.70 18.02
N GLU A 247 -6.23 -14.14 17.49
CA GLU A 247 -7.20 -14.97 18.21
C GLU A 247 -6.56 -16.26 18.71
N LYS A 248 -5.80 -16.96 17.85
CA LYS A 248 -5.11 -18.21 18.20
C LYS A 248 -4.21 -18.03 19.42
N LEU A 249 -3.40 -16.98 19.44
CA LEU A 249 -2.49 -16.68 20.55
C LEU A 249 -3.23 -16.12 21.79
N TYR A 250 -4.23 -15.25 21.57
CA TYR A 250 -5.01 -14.65 22.65
C TYR A 250 -5.79 -15.70 23.47
N ARG A 251 -6.21 -16.80 22.84
CA ARG A 251 -6.91 -17.90 23.52
C ARG A 251 -5.98 -18.88 24.27
N THR A 252 -4.65 -18.70 24.20
CA THR A 252 -3.70 -19.56 24.92
C THR A 252 -3.64 -19.21 26.42
N ASP A 253 -3.29 -20.21 27.24
CA ASP A 253 -3.06 -19.98 28.67
C ASP A 253 -1.87 -19.05 28.95
N LEU A 254 -0.98 -18.86 27.97
CA LEU A 254 0.20 -18.00 28.10
C LEU A 254 -0.18 -16.54 28.40
N VAL A 255 -1.18 -16.00 27.73
CA VAL A 255 -1.57 -14.58 27.83
C VAL A 255 -2.89 -14.37 28.58
N LYS A 256 -3.58 -15.44 28.95
CA LYS A 256 -4.86 -15.40 29.63
C LYS A 256 -4.78 -14.68 30.98
N GLY A 257 -5.60 -13.66 31.18
CA GLY A 257 -5.61 -12.86 32.41
C GLY A 257 -4.48 -11.85 32.52
N TRP A 258 -3.62 -11.74 31.49
CA TRP A 258 -2.52 -10.77 31.48
C TRP A 258 -2.97 -9.35 31.07
N GLY A 259 -3.92 -9.24 30.14
CA GLY A 259 -4.52 -7.98 29.73
C GLY A 259 -3.58 -7.00 29.02
N LYS A 260 -2.43 -7.47 28.48
CA LYS A 260 -1.39 -6.63 27.87
C LYS A 260 -1.01 -7.06 26.46
N PHE A 261 -1.71 -8.02 25.89
CA PHE A 261 -1.59 -8.42 24.50
C PHE A 261 -2.67 -7.74 23.66
N GLY A 262 -2.29 -6.86 22.76
CA GLY A 262 -3.19 -6.01 22.00
C GLY A 262 -2.84 -5.93 20.51
N LEU A 263 -3.67 -5.19 19.79
CA LEU A 263 -3.51 -5.01 18.34
C LEU A 263 -3.98 -3.63 17.89
N VAL A 264 -3.75 -3.33 16.60
CA VAL A 264 -4.12 -2.07 15.96
C VAL A 264 -5.24 -2.29 14.95
N ILE A 265 -6.24 -1.40 14.92
CA ILE A 265 -7.31 -1.37 13.91
C ILE A 265 -7.30 -0.03 13.20
N GLN A 266 -7.46 -0.07 11.88
CA GLN A 266 -7.40 1.07 10.98
C GLN A 266 -8.82 1.50 10.56
N ALA A 267 -9.26 2.69 10.99
CA ALA A 267 -10.61 3.20 10.76
C ALA A 267 -10.94 3.56 9.30
N TYR A 268 -9.92 3.67 8.42
CA TYR A 268 -10.16 3.87 6.99
C TYR A 268 -10.71 2.61 6.30
N SER A 269 -10.55 1.45 6.93
CA SER A 269 -11.12 0.19 6.47
C SER A 269 -12.63 0.17 6.63
N LYS A 270 -13.35 -0.24 5.59
CA LYS A 270 -14.81 -0.45 5.64
C LYS A 270 -15.21 -1.55 6.64
N ARG A 271 -14.26 -2.41 7.02
CA ARG A 271 -14.44 -3.51 7.99
C ARG A 271 -14.09 -3.14 9.44
N ALA A 272 -13.62 -1.91 9.71
CA ALA A 272 -13.11 -1.55 11.04
C ALA A 272 -14.14 -1.77 12.17
N LEU A 273 -15.34 -1.22 12.04
CA LEU A 273 -16.36 -1.33 13.09
C LEU A 273 -16.84 -2.78 13.34
N PRO A 274 -17.13 -3.61 12.31
CA PRO A 274 -17.41 -5.04 12.52
C PRO A 274 -16.29 -5.79 13.26
N VAL A 275 -15.02 -5.50 12.92
CA VAL A 275 -13.87 -6.11 13.62
C VAL A 275 -13.82 -5.70 15.09
N LEU A 276 -14.11 -4.44 15.43
CA LEU A 276 -14.18 -4.00 16.83
C LEU A 276 -15.28 -4.72 17.61
N VAL A 277 -16.43 -4.97 16.98
CA VAL A 277 -17.53 -5.74 17.57
C VAL A 277 -17.09 -7.18 17.84
N TRP A 278 -16.42 -7.79 16.88
CA TRP A 278 -15.87 -9.15 17.01
C TRP A 278 -14.82 -9.23 18.13
N LEU A 279 -13.87 -8.28 18.20
CA LEU A 279 -12.85 -8.22 19.27
C LEU A 279 -13.48 -8.05 20.66
N ASN A 280 -14.50 -7.22 20.79
CA ASN A 280 -15.22 -7.07 22.05
C ASN A 280 -15.89 -8.39 22.48
N ARG A 281 -16.45 -9.16 21.53
CA ARG A 281 -16.99 -10.48 21.79
C ARG A 281 -15.90 -11.44 22.22
N LEU A 282 -14.77 -11.47 21.51
CA LEU A 282 -13.61 -12.32 21.83
C LEU A 282 -13.09 -12.05 23.25
N ALA A 283 -12.91 -10.77 23.61
CA ALA A 283 -12.48 -10.37 24.95
C ALA A 283 -13.46 -10.82 26.03
N LYS A 284 -14.76 -10.68 25.77
CA LYS A 284 -15.84 -11.09 26.66
C LYS A 284 -15.89 -12.61 26.86
N GLU A 285 -15.72 -13.38 25.81
CA GLU A 285 -15.65 -14.85 25.86
C GLU A 285 -14.46 -15.34 26.66
N GLN A 286 -13.30 -14.71 26.50
CA GLN A 286 -12.07 -15.03 27.24
C GLN A 286 -12.09 -14.52 28.69
N GLY A 287 -12.89 -13.48 28.97
CA GLY A 287 -12.90 -12.80 30.26
C GLY A 287 -11.62 -12.01 30.52
N ASP A 288 -10.99 -11.46 29.49
CA ASP A 288 -9.73 -10.75 29.56
C ASP A 288 -9.76 -9.43 28.76
N LEU A 289 -8.83 -8.52 29.03
CA LEU A 289 -8.75 -7.20 28.44
C LEU A 289 -7.89 -7.22 27.16
N ILE A 290 -8.36 -6.58 26.09
CA ILE A 290 -7.58 -6.33 24.89
C ILE A 290 -7.20 -4.84 24.81
N PRO A 291 -5.92 -4.46 24.96
CA PRO A 291 -5.46 -3.12 24.58
C PRO A 291 -5.58 -2.94 23.05
N LEU A 292 -6.30 -1.92 22.61
CA LEU A 292 -6.61 -1.72 21.20
C LEU A 292 -6.25 -0.32 20.73
N ARG A 293 -5.28 -0.22 19.82
CA ARG A 293 -4.94 1.05 19.18
C ARG A 293 -5.83 1.30 17.98
N LEU A 294 -6.61 2.37 18.02
CA LEU A 294 -7.36 2.86 16.88
C LEU A 294 -6.56 3.93 16.15
N VAL A 295 -6.28 3.70 14.88
CA VAL A 295 -5.61 4.64 13.96
C VAL A 295 -6.52 4.96 12.78
N LYS A 296 -6.21 5.99 11.99
CA LYS A 296 -6.95 6.26 10.74
C LYS A 296 -6.59 5.25 9.66
N GLY A 297 -5.33 5.06 9.37
CA GLY A 297 -4.76 4.13 8.41
C GLY A 297 -3.54 4.73 7.72
N ALA A 298 -2.56 3.91 7.37
CA ALA A 298 -1.26 4.35 6.88
C ALA A 298 -0.93 3.91 5.44
N TYR A 299 -1.81 3.14 4.79
CA TYR A 299 -1.54 2.49 3.50
C TYR A 299 -2.53 2.91 2.39
N TRP A 300 -3.24 4.04 2.57
CA TRP A 300 -4.37 4.42 1.71
C TRP A 300 -4.02 4.43 0.22
N ASP A 301 -2.88 5.04 -0.16
CA ASP A 301 -2.45 5.13 -1.55
C ASP A 301 -2.17 3.74 -2.15
N SER A 302 -1.54 2.86 -1.37
CA SER A 302 -1.26 1.47 -1.78
C SER A 302 -2.55 0.68 -1.94
N GLU A 303 -3.52 0.83 -1.04
CA GLU A 303 -4.81 0.15 -1.09
C GLU A 303 -5.62 0.54 -2.33
N ILE A 304 -5.65 1.85 -2.66
CA ILE A 304 -6.32 2.33 -3.87
C ILE A 304 -5.64 1.78 -5.12
N LYS A 305 -4.31 1.92 -5.21
CA LYS A 305 -3.53 1.46 -6.36
C LYS A 305 -3.64 -0.05 -6.54
N TRP A 306 -3.48 -0.81 -5.47
CA TRP A 306 -3.56 -2.26 -5.49
C TRP A 306 -4.92 -2.74 -5.98
N SER A 307 -6.01 -2.20 -5.43
CA SER A 307 -7.37 -2.57 -5.86
C SER A 307 -7.60 -2.29 -7.36
N GLN A 308 -7.07 -1.18 -7.88
CA GLN A 308 -7.13 -0.85 -9.31
C GLN A 308 -6.33 -1.84 -10.17
N GLN A 309 -5.10 -2.16 -9.75
CA GLN A 309 -4.22 -3.10 -10.45
C GLN A 309 -4.79 -4.52 -10.42
N ALA A 310 -5.32 -4.95 -9.29
CA ALA A 310 -5.92 -6.27 -9.13
C ALA A 310 -7.32 -6.40 -9.76
N GLY A 311 -7.92 -5.32 -10.25
CA GLY A 311 -9.22 -5.35 -10.92
C GLY A 311 -10.38 -5.73 -9.98
N PHE A 312 -10.30 -5.36 -8.70
CA PHE A 312 -11.37 -5.64 -7.74
C PHE A 312 -12.64 -4.85 -8.06
N THR A 313 -13.75 -5.26 -7.47
CA THR A 313 -15.04 -4.57 -7.71
C THR A 313 -15.14 -3.23 -6.99
N ASP A 314 -14.47 -3.08 -5.85
CA ASP A 314 -14.50 -1.88 -4.99
C ASP A 314 -13.20 -1.80 -4.17
N TYR A 315 -13.05 -0.74 -3.40
CA TYR A 315 -11.93 -0.50 -2.51
C TYR A 315 -12.21 -1.03 -1.10
N PRO A 316 -11.23 -1.63 -0.40
CA PRO A 316 -11.37 -2.05 1.00
C PRO A 316 -11.41 -0.86 1.97
N VAL A 317 -11.04 0.33 1.50
CA VAL A 317 -10.92 1.56 2.28
C VAL A 317 -11.86 2.65 1.77
N TYR A 318 -12.17 3.63 2.62
CA TYR A 318 -12.94 4.80 2.21
C TYR A 318 -12.14 5.68 1.25
N THR A 319 -12.78 6.17 0.20
CA THR A 319 -12.15 7.01 -0.83
C THR A 319 -12.16 8.51 -0.50
N ARG A 320 -12.86 8.92 0.59
CA ARG A 320 -12.83 10.28 1.12
C ARG A 320 -12.23 10.30 2.52
N LYS A 321 -11.42 11.31 2.79
CA LYS A 321 -10.84 11.54 4.12
C LYS A 321 -11.93 11.78 5.17
N GLU A 322 -12.95 12.55 4.82
CA GLU A 322 -14.09 12.87 5.68
C GLU A 322 -14.83 11.59 6.12
N ALA A 323 -14.97 10.60 5.23
CA ALA A 323 -15.56 9.31 5.55
C ALA A 323 -14.70 8.53 6.57
N THR A 324 -13.36 8.59 6.44
CA THR A 324 -12.44 8.04 7.44
C THR A 324 -12.56 8.76 8.78
N ASP A 325 -12.68 10.09 8.79
CA ASP A 325 -12.84 10.86 10.02
C ASP A 325 -14.16 10.52 10.73
N VAL A 326 -15.27 10.36 9.99
CA VAL A 326 -16.56 9.88 10.51
C VAL A 326 -16.44 8.47 11.06
N ALA A 327 -15.84 7.53 10.31
CA ALA A 327 -15.65 6.15 10.75
C ALA A 327 -14.79 6.07 12.01
N TYR A 328 -13.73 6.88 12.11
CA TYR A 328 -12.89 6.94 13.31
C TYR A 328 -13.70 7.36 14.54
N LEU A 329 -14.54 8.41 14.44
CA LEU A 329 -15.38 8.87 15.55
C LEU A 329 -16.49 7.86 15.89
N ALA A 330 -17.04 7.15 14.90
CA ALA A 330 -18.01 6.07 15.14
C ALA A 330 -17.36 4.90 15.89
N CYS A 331 -16.17 4.47 15.47
CA CYS A 331 -15.38 3.46 16.17
C CYS A 331 -15.02 3.90 17.60
N ALA A 332 -14.59 5.16 17.78
CA ALA A 332 -14.29 5.71 19.11
C ALA A 332 -15.51 5.71 20.03
N ARG A 333 -16.68 6.11 19.52
CA ARG A 333 -17.94 6.08 20.28
C ARG A 333 -18.31 4.65 20.70
N TYR A 334 -18.12 3.67 19.82
CA TYR A 334 -18.34 2.26 20.16
C TYR A 334 -17.38 1.81 21.25
N LEU A 335 -16.08 2.07 21.11
CA LEU A 335 -15.04 1.69 22.07
C LEU A 335 -15.22 2.31 23.45
N LEU A 336 -15.80 3.52 23.54
CA LEU A 336 -16.08 4.21 24.79
C LEU A 336 -17.45 3.83 25.40
N SER A 337 -18.21 2.97 24.72
CA SER A 337 -19.53 2.57 25.21
C SER A 337 -19.47 1.65 26.44
N PRO A 338 -20.50 1.64 27.30
CA PRO A 338 -20.54 0.75 28.46
C PRO A 338 -20.45 -0.74 28.13
N SER A 339 -20.85 -1.16 26.91
CA SER A 339 -20.82 -2.55 26.46
C SER A 339 -19.41 -3.05 26.16
N VAL A 340 -18.46 -2.16 25.96
CA VAL A 340 -17.05 -2.45 25.62
C VAL A 340 -16.14 -2.27 26.83
N ARG A 341 -16.54 -1.41 27.75
CA ARG A 341 -15.75 -1.08 28.94
C ARG A 341 -15.41 -2.33 29.77
N GLY A 342 -14.12 -2.50 30.07
CA GLY A 342 -13.59 -3.68 30.77
C GLY A 342 -13.21 -4.86 29.87
N ASN A 343 -13.63 -4.86 28.59
CA ASN A 343 -13.22 -5.86 27.60
C ASN A 343 -12.12 -5.34 26.67
N ILE A 344 -12.19 -4.06 26.29
CA ILE A 344 -11.18 -3.40 25.46
C ILE A 344 -10.68 -2.16 26.17
N PHE A 345 -9.37 -1.94 26.17
CA PHE A 345 -8.73 -0.69 26.59
C PHE A 345 -8.37 0.13 25.35
N PRO A 346 -9.15 1.20 25.05
CA PRO A 346 -8.94 1.99 23.85
C PRO A 346 -7.66 2.84 23.94
N GLN A 347 -6.91 2.87 22.83
CA GLN A 347 -5.73 3.70 22.63
C GLN A 347 -5.93 4.52 21.36
N PHE A 348 -6.32 5.79 21.48
CA PHE A 348 -6.71 6.64 20.36
C PHE A 348 -5.50 7.39 19.78
N ALA A 349 -5.07 7.00 18.59
CA ALA A 349 -3.94 7.61 17.88
C ALA A 349 -4.43 8.61 16.82
N SER A 350 -4.11 9.89 17.00
CA SER A 350 -4.49 10.95 16.06
C SER A 350 -3.64 12.20 16.26
N HIS A 351 -3.36 12.96 15.17
CA HIS A 351 -2.77 14.31 15.24
C HIS A 351 -3.78 15.41 14.89
N ASN A 352 -5.06 15.05 14.76
CA ASN A 352 -6.14 15.99 14.49
C ASN A 352 -6.75 16.47 15.81
N ALA A 353 -6.61 17.77 16.11
CA ALA A 353 -7.11 18.37 17.36
C ALA A 353 -8.62 18.23 17.52
N HIS A 354 -9.41 18.35 16.44
CA HIS A 354 -10.85 18.11 16.48
C HIS A 354 -11.17 16.69 16.95
N THR A 355 -10.49 15.69 16.38
CA THR A 355 -10.66 14.27 16.75
C THR A 355 -10.32 14.04 18.23
N VAL A 356 -9.19 14.58 18.71
CA VAL A 356 -8.77 14.45 20.12
C VAL A 356 -9.78 15.09 21.06
N SER A 357 -10.24 16.31 20.75
CA SER A 357 -11.23 17.02 21.56
C SER A 357 -12.59 16.32 21.54
N ALA A 358 -13.04 15.83 20.38
CA ALA A 358 -14.29 15.09 20.26
C ALA A 358 -14.30 13.83 21.12
N ILE A 359 -13.20 13.05 21.11
CA ILE A 359 -13.06 11.85 21.95
C ILE A 359 -13.07 12.22 23.43
N ALA A 360 -12.33 13.27 23.82
CA ALA A 360 -12.24 13.68 25.21
C ALA A 360 -13.59 14.08 25.82
N VAL A 361 -14.53 14.59 25.00
CA VAL A 361 -15.88 14.98 25.43
C VAL A 361 -16.95 13.89 25.22
N MET A 362 -16.61 12.77 24.54
CA MET A 362 -17.55 11.65 24.36
C MET A 362 -17.85 10.88 25.64
N THR A 363 -16.96 10.95 26.63
CA THR A 363 -17.09 10.18 27.87
C THR A 363 -16.49 10.92 29.05
N GLU A 364 -17.02 10.65 30.25
CA GLU A 364 -16.48 11.16 31.51
C GLU A 364 -15.43 10.23 32.15
N HIS A 365 -15.42 8.93 31.75
CA HIS A 365 -14.44 7.99 32.28
C HIS A 365 -13.06 8.19 31.66
N LYS A 366 -12.03 7.70 32.34
CA LYS A 366 -10.62 7.81 31.95
C LYS A 366 -9.99 6.47 31.53
N ASP A 367 -10.81 5.45 31.29
CA ASP A 367 -10.34 4.10 30.93
C ASP A 367 -9.94 4.02 29.46
N PHE A 368 -9.04 4.89 29.00
CA PHE A 368 -8.43 4.93 27.67
C PHE A 368 -7.15 5.77 27.71
N GLU A 369 -6.36 5.74 26.65
CA GLU A 369 -5.22 6.65 26.47
C GLU A 369 -5.23 7.27 25.08
N PHE A 370 -4.57 8.41 24.93
CA PHE A 370 -4.21 8.95 23.62
C PHE A 370 -2.84 8.46 23.18
N GLN A 371 -2.63 8.42 21.86
CA GLN A 371 -1.35 8.10 21.28
C GLN A 371 -0.96 9.12 20.20
N ARG A 372 0.35 9.38 20.08
CA ARG A 372 0.95 10.21 19.05
C ARG A 372 2.24 9.60 18.51
N LEU A 373 2.67 10.05 17.36
CA LEU A 373 3.97 9.67 16.81
C LEU A 373 5.08 10.50 17.44
N HIS A 374 6.27 9.91 17.58
CA HIS A 374 7.46 10.65 17.94
C HIS A 374 7.78 11.73 16.89
N GLY A 375 8.15 12.92 17.33
CA GLY A 375 8.42 14.07 16.44
C GLY A 375 7.19 14.81 15.92
N MET A 376 5.97 14.42 16.32
CA MET A 376 4.72 15.05 15.90
C MET A 376 3.79 15.34 17.08
N GLY A 377 2.99 16.41 16.98
CA GLY A 377 1.89 16.71 17.88
C GLY A 377 2.27 17.14 19.30
N ASP A 378 3.49 17.61 19.54
CA ASP A 378 3.95 18.01 20.88
C ASP A 378 3.06 19.08 21.52
N SER A 379 2.73 20.14 20.79
CA SER A 379 1.87 21.23 21.29
C SER A 379 0.44 20.75 21.58
N LEU A 380 -0.14 19.97 20.66
CA LEU A 380 -1.47 19.41 20.84
C LEU A 380 -1.58 18.56 22.11
N TYR A 381 -0.62 17.67 22.32
CA TYR A 381 -0.70 16.71 23.41
C TYR A 381 -0.23 17.24 24.76
N ASN A 382 0.64 18.25 24.78
CA ASN A 382 0.87 19.02 26.01
C ASN A 382 -0.43 19.66 26.50
N HIS A 383 -1.19 20.32 25.60
CA HIS A 383 -2.50 20.88 25.92
C HIS A 383 -3.54 19.80 26.31
N ALA A 384 -3.59 18.68 25.58
CA ALA A 384 -4.54 17.61 25.88
C ALA A 384 -4.30 16.99 27.26
N MET A 385 -3.04 16.79 27.67
CA MET A 385 -2.69 16.29 29.00
C MET A 385 -3.10 17.25 30.10
N GLU A 386 -2.90 18.56 29.91
CA GLU A 386 -3.30 19.58 30.88
C GLU A 386 -4.83 19.70 30.98
N ALA A 387 -5.53 19.81 29.84
CA ALA A 387 -6.95 20.06 29.78
C ALA A 387 -7.78 18.84 30.18
N TYR A 388 -7.38 17.65 29.77
CA TYR A 388 -8.19 16.43 29.94
C TYR A 388 -7.63 15.46 30.99
N GLN A 389 -6.42 15.70 31.51
CA GLN A 389 -5.74 14.84 32.50
C GLN A 389 -5.71 13.36 32.05
N GLN A 390 -5.44 13.13 30.77
CA GLN A 390 -5.45 11.84 30.12
C GLN A 390 -4.03 11.39 29.83
N SER A 391 -3.74 10.09 30.00
CA SER A 391 -2.42 9.55 29.65
C SER A 391 -2.16 9.60 28.15
N VAL A 392 -0.90 9.84 27.77
CA VAL A 392 -0.46 9.91 26.36
C VAL A 392 0.75 9.02 26.16
N ARG A 393 0.65 8.12 25.17
CA ARG A 393 1.73 7.23 24.74
C ARG A 393 2.32 7.72 23.43
N ILE A 394 3.65 7.73 23.34
CA ILE A 394 4.40 8.11 22.15
C ILE A 394 4.80 6.83 21.42
N TYR A 395 4.31 6.65 20.20
CA TYR A 395 4.81 5.61 19.29
C TYR A 395 6.17 6.06 18.75
N ALA A 396 7.22 5.32 19.06
CA ALA A 396 8.59 5.73 18.85
C ALA A 396 9.38 4.71 18.04
N PRO A 397 9.68 4.99 16.77
CA PRO A 397 10.58 4.17 15.96
C PRO A 397 11.99 4.13 16.54
N VAL A 398 12.58 2.93 16.51
CA VAL A 398 13.93 2.64 17.00
C VAL A 398 14.66 1.80 15.95
N GLY A 399 15.79 2.26 15.45
CA GLY A 399 16.56 1.49 14.48
C GLY A 399 17.47 2.32 13.58
N SER A 400 18.10 1.65 12.63
CA SER A 400 19.06 2.26 11.72
C SER A 400 18.38 3.04 10.58
N HIS A 401 19.12 3.93 9.94
CA HIS A 401 18.63 4.69 8.78
C HIS A 401 18.20 3.81 7.59
N LYS A 402 18.74 2.60 7.47
CA LYS A 402 18.43 1.69 6.36
C LYS A 402 17.00 1.14 6.45
N ASP A 403 16.51 0.92 7.66
CA ASP A 403 15.18 0.36 7.93
C ASP A 403 14.11 1.46 8.07
N LEU A 404 14.50 2.73 7.92
CA LEU A 404 13.65 3.90 8.18
C LEU A 404 12.76 4.29 6.99
N LEU A 405 13.15 3.94 5.76
CA LEU A 405 12.54 4.47 4.54
C LEU A 405 11.02 4.25 4.45
N PRO A 406 10.48 3.03 4.61
CA PRO A 406 9.04 2.81 4.51
C PRO A 406 8.26 3.65 5.53
N TYR A 407 8.80 3.78 6.74
CA TYR A 407 8.20 4.60 7.79
C TYR A 407 8.18 6.10 7.41
N LEU A 408 9.29 6.64 6.89
CA LEU A 408 9.39 8.05 6.48
C LEU A 408 8.46 8.38 5.32
N VAL A 409 8.40 7.54 4.30
CA VAL A 409 7.52 7.75 3.14
C VAL A 409 6.07 7.88 3.60
N ARG A 410 5.58 6.97 4.44
CA ARG A 410 4.22 7.08 4.99
C ARG A 410 3.99 8.37 5.78
N ARG A 411 4.99 8.82 6.55
CA ARG A 411 4.87 10.09 7.32
C ARG A 411 4.86 11.31 6.41
N LEU A 412 5.66 11.30 5.37
CA LEU A 412 5.70 12.39 4.40
C LEU A 412 4.40 12.47 3.60
N LEU A 413 3.84 11.33 3.17
CA LEU A 413 2.52 11.25 2.51
C LEU A 413 1.40 11.75 3.42
N GLU A 414 1.40 11.36 4.70
CA GLU A 414 0.40 11.81 5.68
C GLU A 414 0.46 13.33 5.93
N ASN A 415 1.65 13.89 6.04
CA ASN A 415 1.84 15.31 6.39
C ASN A 415 1.80 16.23 5.17
N GLY A 416 2.23 15.75 4.01
CA GLY A 416 2.30 16.52 2.77
C GLY A 416 0.97 16.67 2.04
N ALA A 417 -0.07 15.91 2.42
CA ALA A 417 -1.38 16.06 1.80
C ALA A 417 -2.04 17.39 2.21
N ASN A 418 -2.45 18.21 1.25
CA ASN A 418 -3.17 19.48 1.49
C ASN A 418 -4.41 19.34 2.36
N SER A 419 -5.03 18.16 2.34
CA SER A 419 -6.18 17.81 3.18
C SER A 419 -5.81 17.46 4.61
N SER A 420 -4.50 17.36 4.96
CA SER A 420 -4.11 17.01 6.32
C SER A 420 -4.47 18.13 7.29
N PHE A 421 -4.89 17.76 8.51
CA PHE A 421 -5.22 18.73 9.55
C PHE A 421 -4.00 19.60 9.90
N VAL A 422 -2.82 19.01 9.93
CA VAL A 422 -1.56 19.71 10.23
C VAL A 422 -1.27 20.77 9.17
N HIS A 423 -1.41 20.44 7.90
CA HIS A 423 -1.22 21.40 6.80
C HIS A 423 -2.22 22.56 6.89
N ARG A 424 -3.51 22.26 7.08
CA ARG A 424 -4.57 23.29 7.22
C ARG A 424 -4.40 24.17 8.45
N LEU A 425 -3.89 23.64 9.56
CA LEU A 425 -3.62 24.39 10.78
C LEU A 425 -2.54 25.46 10.60
N VAL A 426 -1.56 25.18 9.76
CA VAL A 426 -0.41 26.09 9.50
C VAL A 426 -0.72 27.07 8.37
N ASP A 427 -1.68 26.75 7.48
CA ASP A 427 -2.13 27.70 6.45
C ASP A 427 -2.90 28.87 7.09
N ALA A 428 -2.27 30.03 7.10
CA ALA A 428 -2.84 31.25 7.66
C ALA A 428 -4.17 31.69 6.97
N ARG A 429 -4.47 31.15 5.78
CA ARG A 429 -5.68 31.41 5.01
C ARG A 429 -6.86 30.54 5.44
N CYS A 430 -6.61 29.43 6.17
CA CYS A 430 -7.66 28.52 6.63
C CYS A 430 -8.32 29.08 7.91
N PRO A 431 -9.62 29.45 7.88
CA PRO A 431 -10.32 29.93 9.07
C PRO A 431 -10.45 28.82 10.13
N VAL A 432 -10.39 29.21 11.41
CA VAL A 432 -10.59 28.27 12.54
C VAL A 432 -11.94 27.55 12.45
N ALA A 433 -12.99 28.23 11.97
CA ALA A 433 -14.32 27.64 11.79
C ALA A 433 -14.33 26.42 10.85
N GLU A 434 -13.49 26.42 9.82
CA GLU A 434 -13.36 25.26 8.93
C GLU A 434 -12.61 24.09 9.59
N LEU A 435 -11.65 24.38 10.48
CA LEU A 435 -10.91 23.36 11.22
C LEU A 435 -11.76 22.67 12.29
N THR A 436 -12.82 23.35 12.76
CA THR A 436 -13.72 22.85 13.80
C THR A 436 -15.03 22.28 13.27
N GLN A 437 -15.24 22.29 11.94
CA GLN A 437 -16.43 21.73 11.31
C GLN A 437 -16.53 20.22 11.57
N HIS A 438 -17.76 19.75 11.90
CA HIS A 438 -17.97 18.34 12.18
C HIS A 438 -17.79 17.48 10.92
N PRO A 439 -17.05 16.34 10.98
CA PRO A 439 -16.78 15.51 9.78
C PRO A 439 -18.04 14.98 9.09
N VAL A 440 -19.13 14.74 9.82
CA VAL A 440 -20.42 14.33 9.24
C VAL A 440 -20.98 15.44 8.35
N ASP A 441 -20.95 16.70 8.81
CA ASP A 441 -21.45 17.83 8.03
C ASP A 441 -20.60 18.06 6.79
N MET A 442 -19.28 17.89 6.93
CA MET A 442 -18.35 17.94 5.80
C MET A 442 -18.64 16.85 4.76
N LEU A 443 -18.89 15.62 5.21
CA LEU A 443 -19.17 14.48 4.34
C LEU A 443 -20.52 14.63 3.64
N LEU A 444 -21.56 15.11 4.35
CA LEU A 444 -22.91 15.32 3.82
C LEU A 444 -23.01 16.53 2.88
N ALA A 445 -21.99 17.41 2.85
CA ALA A 445 -21.91 18.49 1.89
C ALA A 445 -21.55 18.02 0.46
N PHE A 446 -21.11 16.78 0.29
CA PHE A 446 -20.87 16.18 -1.03
C PHE A 446 -22.12 15.49 -1.56
N ASP A 447 -22.33 15.52 -2.87
CA ASP A 447 -23.44 14.82 -3.54
C ASP A 447 -23.37 13.30 -3.37
N THR A 448 -22.15 12.76 -3.18
CA THR A 448 -21.90 11.32 -3.00
C THR A 448 -20.92 11.08 -1.87
N LEU A 449 -21.10 9.99 -1.13
CA LEU A 449 -20.22 9.62 -0.02
C LEU A 449 -18.84 9.12 -0.48
N HIS A 450 -18.75 8.58 -1.71
CA HIS A 450 -17.48 8.19 -2.32
C HIS A 450 -16.86 9.36 -3.10
N ASN A 451 -15.56 9.29 -3.35
CA ASN A 451 -14.85 10.29 -4.15
C ASN A 451 -15.02 10.00 -5.65
N THR A 452 -15.84 10.80 -6.35
CA THR A 452 -16.10 10.62 -7.79
C THR A 452 -14.88 10.90 -8.69
N LYS A 453 -13.81 11.51 -8.15
CA LYS A 453 -12.54 11.69 -8.87
C LYS A 453 -11.68 10.42 -8.87
N ILE A 454 -12.02 9.44 -8.05
CA ILE A 454 -11.38 8.15 -8.01
C ILE A 454 -12.38 7.16 -8.61
N PRO A 455 -12.21 6.74 -9.89
CA PRO A 455 -13.11 5.78 -10.51
C PRO A 455 -13.03 4.44 -9.76
N LEU A 456 -14.10 3.66 -9.80
CA LEU A 456 -14.04 2.29 -9.31
C LEU A 456 -13.01 1.48 -10.14
N PRO A 457 -12.36 0.46 -9.57
CA PRO A 457 -11.36 -0.33 -10.28
C PRO A 457 -11.78 -0.86 -11.65
N PRO A 458 -13.03 -1.31 -11.89
CA PRO A 458 -13.48 -1.69 -13.23
C PRO A 458 -13.52 -0.54 -14.25
N ALA A 459 -13.59 0.71 -13.79
CA ALA A 459 -13.73 1.92 -14.61
C ALA A 459 -12.48 2.80 -14.61
N VAL A 460 -11.31 2.25 -14.25
CA VAL A 460 -10.04 3.01 -14.16
C VAL A 460 -9.57 3.51 -15.52
N PHE A 461 -9.95 2.86 -16.61
CA PHE A 461 -9.71 3.29 -17.97
C PHE A 461 -10.97 3.92 -18.56
N PRO A 462 -10.93 5.21 -18.96
CA PRO A 462 -12.12 5.90 -19.49
C PRO A 462 -12.67 5.27 -20.78
N GLU A 463 -11.79 4.66 -21.58
CA GLU A 463 -12.11 4.15 -22.92
C GLU A 463 -12.46 2.66 -22.95
N ARG A 464 -12.18 1.91 -21.90
CA ARG A 464 -12.42 0.47 -21.83
C ARG A 464 -12.65 -0.02 -20.39
N LYS A 465 -13.30 -1.14 -20.24
CA LYS A 465 -13.44 -1.81 -18.96
C LYS A 465 -12.09 -2.43 -18.54
N ASN A 466 -11.72 -2.30 -17.28
CA ASN A 466 -10.60 -3.06 -16.67
C ASN A 466 -11.00 -4.53 -16.49
N SER A 467 -10.06 -5.45 -16.59
CA SER A 467 -10.32 -6.88 -16.37
C SER A 467 -10.73 -7.15 -14.92
N TYR A 468 -11.66 -8.07 -14.73
CA TYR A 468 -12.14 -8.48 -13.42
C TYR A 468 -11.10 -9.35 -12.71
N GLY A 469 -10.85 -9.04 -11.42
CA GLY A 469 -9.99 -9.82 -10.55
C GLY A 469 -10.71 -10.31 -9.31
N VAL A 470 -10.19 -11.37 -8.72
CA VAL A 470 -10.70 -11.99 -7.49
C VAL A 470 -9.80 -11.63 -6.33
N ASN A 471 -10.38 -11.16 -5.23
CA ASN A 471 -9.62 -10.92 -4.01
C ASN A 471 -9.47 -12.22 -3.20
N ILE A 472 -8.39 -12.96 -3.48
CA ILE A 472 -8.09 -14.22 -2.78
C ILE A 472 -7.57 -14.02 -1.34
N ASP A 473 -7.36 -12.80 -0.90
CA ASP A 473 -6.95 -12.45 0.46
C ASP A 473 -8.15 -12.22 1.40
N ILE A 474 -9.37 -12.24 0.86
CA ILE A 474 -10.62 -12.26 1.63
C ILE A 474 -11.17 -13.69 1.62
N GLU A 475 -11.23 -14.32 2.80
CA GLU A 475 -11.58 -15.75 2.94
C GLU A 475 -12.89 -16.14 2.24
N SER A 476 -13.93 -15.31 2.33
CA SER A 476 -15.21 -15.60 1.71
C SER A 476 -15.15 -15.58 0.17
N GLU A 477 -14.38 -14.65 -0.42
CA GLU A 477 -14.18 -14.55 -1.88
C GLU A 477 -13.25 -15.67 -2.36
N ALA A 478 -12.14 -15.89 -1.66
CA ALA A 478 -11.19 -16.95 -1.95
C ALA A 478 -11.86 -18.33 -1.96
N HIS A 479 -12.60 -18.66 -0.89
CA HIS A 479 -13.27 -19.94 -0.77
C HIS A 479 -14.31 -20.16 -1.88
N GLN A 480 -15.13 -19.15 -2.17
CA GLN A 480 -16.12 -19.24 -3.24
C GLN A 480 -15.45 -19.50 -4.61
N PHE A 481 -14.37 -18.78 -4.90
CA PHE A 481 -13.64 -18.93 -6.16
C PHE A 481 -12.90 -20.26 -6.25
N GLU A 482 -12.23 -20.68 -5.18
CA GLU A 482 -11.56 -21.98 -5.11
C GLU A 482 -12.53 -23.15 -5.33
N GLU A 483 -13.73 -23.10 -4.77
CA GLU A 483 -14.76 -24.14 -4.99
C GLU A 483 -15.20 -24.17 -6.47
N GLN A 484 -15.30 -23.01 -7.13
CA GLN A 484 -15.55 -22.96 -8.57
C GLN A 484 -14.41 -23.60 -9.37
N VAL A 485 -13.16 -23.26 -9.07
CA VAL A 485 -11.97 -23.85 -9.72
C VAL A 485 -11.91 -25.36 -9.48
N LYS A 486 -12.13 -25.82 -8.24
CA LYS A 486 -12.15 -27.25 -7.88
C LYS A 486 -13.18 -28.04 -8.69
N GLY A 487 -14.29 -27.41 -9.07
CA GLY A 487 -15.30 -28.02 -9.94
C GLY A 487 -14.75 -28.48 -11.29
N PHE A 488 -13.68 -27.87 -11.77
CA PHE A 488 -13.05 -28.17 -13.06
C PHE A 488 -11.80 -29.05 -12.96
N LEU A 489 -11.17 -29.23 -11.78
CA LEU A 489 -9.92 -29.97 -11.64
C LEU A 489 -9.98 -31.45 -12.01
N ASN A 490 -11.18 -32.05 -12.06
CA ASN A 490 -11.37 -33.42 -12.46
C ASN A 490 -11.79 -33.57 -13.94
N ASN A 491 -11.92 -32.48 -14.67
CA ASN A 491 -12.25 -32.50 -16.09
C ASN A 491 -11.09 -33.10 -16.89
N GLN A 492 -11.45 -33.75 -18.00
CA GLN A 492 -10.49 -34.23 -19.00
C GLN A 492 -10.70 -33.42 -20.26
N TRP A 493 -9.74 -32.54 -20.54
CA TRP A 493 -9.80 -31.69 -21.73
C TRP A 493 -9.27 -32.40 -22.97
N THR A 494 -9.82 -32.05 -24.11
CA THR A 494 -9.33 -32.49 -25.40
C THR A 494 -9.07 -31.28 -26.29
N ALA A 495 -7.91 -31.23 -26.92
CA ALA A 495 -7.53 -30.17 -27.82
C ALA A 495 -6.95 -30.73 -29.12
N GLY A 496 -7.04 -29.95 -30.18
CA GLY A 496 -6.48 -30.28 -31.47
C GLY A 496 -6.61 -29.13 -32.47
N PRO A 497 -6.16 -29.29 -33.70
CA PRO A 497 -6.24 -28.25 -34.70
C PRO A 497 -7.69 -27.81 -34.96
N VAL A 498 -7.87 -26.48 -35.10
CA VAL A 498 -9.12 -25.89 -35.58
C VAL A 498 -8.84 -25.27 -36.95
N ILE A 499 -9.46 -25.80 -38.01
CA ILE A 499 -9.25 -25.36 -39.38
C ILE A 499 -10.61 -24.96 -39.97
N ASN A 500 -10.68 -23.76 -40.55
CA ASN A 500 -11.90 -23.21 -41.12
C ASN A 500 -13.12 -23.22 -40.14
N GLY A 501 -12.84 -23.07 -38.83
CA GLY A 501 -13.86 -23.08 -37.78
C GLY A 501 -14.26 -24.48 -37.29
N GLU A 502 -13.71 -25.55 -37.85
CA GLU A 502 -13.97 -26.93 -37.44
C GLU A 502 -12.85 -27.51 -36.58
N SER A 503 -13.17 -28.02 -35.39
CA SER A 503 -12.22 -28.73 -34.53
C SER A 503 -11.98 -30.15 -35.04
N LEU A 504 -10.72 -30.51 -35.22
CA LEU A 504 -10.30 -31.85 -35.60
C LEU A 504 -9.94 -32.75 -34.39
N ALA A 505 -9.97 -32.20 -33.18
CA ALA A 505 -9.51 -32.89 -31.96
C ALA A 505 -10.15 -34.26 -31.81
N GLU A 506 -11.48 -34.34 -31.82
CA GLU A 506 -12.22 -35.59 -31.57
C GLU A 506 -11.93 -36.66 -32.61
N SER A 507 -11.87 -36.29 -33.91
CA SER A 507 -11.61 -37.22 -34.98
C SER A 507 -10.16 -37.76 -34.95
N MET A 508 -9.22 -36.90 -34.67
CA MET A 508 -7.79 -37.25 -34.57
C MET A 508 -7.51 -38.14 -33.34
N ILE A 509 -8.10 -37.81 -32.19
CA ILE A 509 -7.97 -38.60 -30.95
C ILE A 509 -8.58 -40.02 -31.17
N LYS A 510 -9.77 -40.12 -31.75
CA LYS A 510 -10.40 -41.42 -32.06
C LYS A 510 -9.55 -42.27 -33.04
N ALA A 511 -8.85 -41.62 -33.94
CA ALA A 511 -7.97 -42.30 -34.90
C ALA A 511 -6.53 -42.51 -34.40
N ASP A 512 -6.24 -42.11 -33.16
CA ASP A 512 -4.88 -42.12 -32.53
C ASP A 512 -3.81 -41.46 -33.41
N GLN A 513 -4.20 -40.34 -34.04
CA GLN A 513 -3.33 -39.59 -34.93
C GLN A 513 -2.56 -38.49 -34.19
N ASN A 514 -1.28 -38.71 -33.93
CA ASN A 514 -0.37 -37.75 -33.30
C ASN A 514 -0.90 -37.21 -31.97
N VAL A 515 -1.44 -38.10 -31.11
CA VAL A 515 -2.08 -37.79 -29.83
C VAL A 515 -1.08 -37.94 -28.70
N GLU A 516 -1.02 -36.93 -27.85
CA GLU A 516 -0.23 -36.96 -26.59
C GLU A 516 -1.11 -36.77 -25.39
N GLN A 517 -0.75 -37.44 -24.28
CA GLN A 517 -1.35 -37.24 -22.97
C GLN A 517 -0.69 -36.03 -22.31
N VAL A 518 -1.52 -35.14 -21.77
CA VAL A 518 -1.09 -33.97 -21.01
C VAL A 518 -1.21 -34.27 -19.52
N THR A 519 -0.12 -34.14 -18.78
CA THR A 519 -0.09 -34.36 -17.34
C THR A 519 0.40 -33.10 -16.61
N ALA A 520 -0.06 -32.88 -15.37
CA ALA A 520 0.37 -31.74 -14.57
C ALA A 520 1.88 -31.80 -14.30
N PRO A 521 2.62 -30.68 -14.46
CA PRO A 521 4.08 -30.65 -14.28
C PRO A 521 4.51 -30.89 -12.83
N TYR A 522 3.68 -30.54 -11.87
CA TYR A 522 3.95 -30.71 -10.43
C TYR A 522 3.57 -32.10 -9.90
N ASP A 523 2.66 -32.84 -10.58
CA ASP A 523 2.32 -34.22 -10.28
C ASP A 523 1.88 -34.96 -11.53
N ARG A 524 2.78 -35.72 -12.15
CA ARG A 524 2.52 -36.46 -13.38
C ARG A 524 1.46 -37.56 -13.27
N ARG A 525 0.96 -37.87 -12.09
CA ARG A 525 -0.18 -38.78 -11.88
C ARG A 525 -1.52 -38.11 -12.23
N ILE A 526 -1.54 -36.77 -12.24
CA ILE A 526 -2.71 -35.99 -12.63
C ILE A 526 -2.74 -35.91 -14.16
N ASN A 527 -3.72 -36.58 -14.76
CA ASN A 527 -3.98 -36.47 -16.18
C ASN A 527 -4.90 -35.27 -16.45
N VAL A 528 -4.40 -34.29 -17.20
CA VAL A 528 -5.14 -33.07 -17.57
C VAL A 528 -6.02 -33.32 -18.79
N GLY A 529 -5.55 -34.15 -19.72
CA GLY A 529 -6.30 -34.43 -20.94
C GLY A 529 -5.42 -34.95 -22.09
N GLN A 530 -5.91 -34.76 -23.30
CA GLN A 530 -5.27 -35.21 -24.53
C GLN A 530 -5.18 -34.09 -25.56
N VAL A 531 -4.08 -34.02 -26.27
CA VAL A 531 -3.88 -33.10 -27.39
C VAL A 531 -3.52 -33.87 -28.65
N ALA A 532 -4.20 -33.57 -29.74
CA ALA A 532 -3.81 -34.06 -31.09
C ALA A 532 -3.03 -32.93 -31.79
N PHE A 533 -1.78 -33.21 -32.18
CA PHE A 533 -0.94 -32.24 -32.87
C PHE A 533 -1.17 -32.25 -34.39
N ALA A 534 -1.15 -31.04 -34.98
CA ALA A 534 -1.25 -30.88 -36.41
C ALA A 534 -0.07 -31.54 -37.13
N ASN A 535 -0.33 -32.09 -38.33
CA ASN A 535 0.70 -32.51 -39.29
C ASN A 535 0.88 -31.44 -40.40
N LEU A 536 1.78 -31.66 -41.33
CA LEU A 536 2.06 -30.72 -42.44
C LEU A 536 0.84 -30.48 -43.35
N ASP A 537 -0.01 -31.48 -43.55
CA ASP A 537 -1.20 -31.32 -44.37
C ASP A 537 -2.23 -30.40 -43.66
N HIS A 538 -2.38 -30.54 -42.33
CA HIS A 538 -3.21 -29.65 -41.51
C HIS A 538 -2.68 -28.21 -41.58
N VAL A 539 -1.37 -27.99 -41.48
CA VAL A 539 -0.75 -26.65 -41.60
C VAL A 539 -1.01 -26.08 -43.00
N SER A 540 -0.85 -26.85 -44.03
CA SER A 540 -1.10 -26.43 -45.42
C SER A 540 -2.57 -26.04 -45.63
N ALA A 541 -3.50 -26.87 -45.11
CA ALA A 541 -4.92 -26.61 -45.17
C ALA A 541 -5.29 -25.31 -44.41
N ALA A 542 -4.71 -25.09 -43.21
CA ALA A 542 -4.95 -23.89 -42.40
C ALA A 542 -4.48 -22.62 -43.11
N ILE A 543 -3.27 -22.63 -43.71
CA ILE A 543 -2.73 -21.50 -44.47
C ILE A 543 -3.62 -21.20 -45.68
N THR A 544 -4.00 -22.25 -46.45
CA THR A 544 -4.87 -22.10 -47.61
C THR A 544 -6.24 -21.54 -47.24
N GLY A 545 -6.84 -22.03 -46.15
CA GLY A 545 -8.12 -21.53 -45.63
C GLY A 545 -8.03 -20.08 -45.19
N ALA A 546 -6.97 -19.71 -44.46
CA ALA A 546 -6.75 -18.35 -44.00
C ALA A 546 -6.53 -17.37 -45.17
N ASP A 547 -5.76 -17.77 -46.19
CA ASP A 547 -5.54 -16.97 -47.40
C ASP A 547 -6.84 -16.77 -48.20
N ALA A 548 -7.65 -17.79 -48.35
CA ALA A 548 -8.95 -17.71 -49.01
C ALA A 548 -9.93 -16.77 -48.24
N ALA A 549 -9.90 -16.76 -46.93
CA ALA A 549 -10.75 -15.92 -46.08
C ALA A 549 -10.25 -14.46 -46.00
N PHE A 550 -9.01 -14.17 -46.39
CA PHE A 550 -8.37 -12.88 -46.18
C PHE A 550 -9.15 -11.71 -46.79
N ALA A 551 -9.62 -11.85 -48.03
CA ALA A 551 -10.28 -10.74 -48.76
C ALA A 551 -11.55 -10.28 -48.02
N ASP A 552 -12.41 -11.21 -47.62
CA ASP A 552 -13.67 -10.93 -46.92
C ASP A 552 -13.40 -10.39 -45.51
N TRP A 553 -12.46 -10.99 -44.79
CA TRP A 553 -12.07 -10.51 -43.47
C TRP A 553 -11.44 -9.11 -43.52
N ASN A 554 -10.59 -8.84 -44.51
CA ASN A 554 -9.99 -7.51 -44.71
C ASN A 554 -11.08 -6.45 -44.99
N ALA A 555 -12.12 -6.80 -45.76
CA ALA A 555 -13.24 -5.95 -46.08
C ALA A 555 -14.24 -5.76 -44.92
N THR A 556 -14.21 -6.63 -43.91
CA THR A 556 -15.05 -6.51 -42.70
C THR A 556 -14.72 -5.21 -41.94
N SER A 557 -15.75 -4.55 -41.42
CA SER A 557 -15.57 -3.27 -40.70
C SER A 557 -14.69 -3.41 -39.47
N VAL A 558 -14.01 -2.32 -39.11
CA VAL A 558 -13.13 -2.27 -37.93
C VAL A 558 -13.93 -2.51 -36.65
N GLU A 559 -15.16 -1.99 -36.59
CA GLU A 559 -16.07 -2.13 -35.47
C GLU A 559 -16.48 -3.59 -35.24
N THR A 560 -16.73 -4.36 -36.32
CA THR A 560 -17.04 -5.80 -36.24
C THR A 560 -15.86 -6.60 -35.69
N LYS A 561 -14.65 -6.26 -36.12
CA LYS A 561 -13.42 -6.89 -35.63
C LYS A 561 -13.16 -6.57 -34.14
N ALA A 562 -13.37 -5.31 -33.75
CA ALA A 562 -13.27 -4.88 -32.37
C ALA A 562 -14.31 -5.59 -31.46
N ALA A 563 -15.57 -5.66 -31.93
CA ALA A 563 -16.63 -6.37 -31.19
C ALA A 563 -16.34 -7.86 -30.98
N ALA A 564 -15.63 -8.50 -31.93
CA ALA A 564 -15.21 -9.90 -31.75
C ALA A 564 -14.19 -10.05 -30.61
N LEU A 565 -13.23 -9.10 -30.48
CA LEU A 565 -12.25 -9.11 -29.39
C LEU A 565 -12.92 -8.80 -28.03
N ASP A 566 -13.84 -7.82 -27.99
CA ASP A 566 -14.57 -7.52 -26.77
C ASP A 566 -15.43 -8.74 -26.33
N LYS A 567 -16.08 -9.43 -27.28
CA LYS A 567 -16.82 -10.66 -26.97
C LYS A 567 -15.92 -11.78 -26.46
N LEU A 568 -14.71 -11.91 -27.01
CA LEU A 568 -13.72 -12.88 -26.51
C LEU A 568 -13.32 -12.56 -25.08
N ALA A 569 -13.06 -11.28 -24.79
CA ALA A 569 -12.74 -10.83 -23.43
C ALA A 569 -13.86 -11.17 -22.42
N ASP A 570 -15.12 -10.91 -22.78
CA ASP A 570 -16.27 -11.24 -21.93
C ASP A 570 -16.40 -12.76 -21.71
N LEU A 571 -16.19 -13.57 -22.75
CA LEU A 571 -16.19 -15.02 -22.63
C LEU A 571 -15.06 -15.56 -21.74
N MET A 572 -13.88 -14.93 -21.76
CA MET A 572 -12.79 -15.29 -20.85
C MET A 572 -13.15 -14.97 -19.39
N GLU A 573 -13.77 -13.81 -19.11
CA GLU A 573 -14.25 -13.49 -17.77
C GLU A 573 -15.37 -14.41 -17.30
N ASP A 574 -16.33 -14.76 -18.17
CA ASP A 574 -17.44 -15.68 -17.85
C ASP A 574 -16.94 -17.09 -17.53
N ASN A 575 -15.81 -17.50 -18.08
CA ASN A 575 -15.19 -18.82 -17.89
C ASN A 575 -13.90 -18.76 -17.04
N LEU A 576 -13.73 -17.71 -16.23
CA LEU A 576 -12.50 -17.45 -15.45
C LEU A 576 -12.07 -18.69 -14.64
N ALA A 577 -12.98 -19.33 -13.91
CA ALA A 577 -12.63 -20.46 -13.04
C ALA A 577 -12.16 -21.69 -13.82
N GLU A 578 -12.73 -21.96 -15.01
CA GLU A 578 -12.30 -23.05 -15.89
C GLU A 578 -10.91 -22.77 -16.45
N LEU A 579 -10.67 -21.55 -16.97
CA LEU A 579 -9.38 -21.15 -17.52
C LEU A 579 -8.27 -21.18 -16.46
N VAL A 580 -8.59 -20.72 -15.24
CA VAL A 580 -7.67 -20.80 -14.09
C VAL A 580 -7.35 -22.25 -13.74
N ALA A 581 -8.34 -23.16 -13.75
CA ALA A 581 -8.10 -24.58 -13.49
C ALA A 581 -7.16 -25.21 -14.53
N ILE A 582 -7.33 -24.87 -15.80
CA ILE A 582 -6.45 -25.34 -16.89
C ILE A 582 -5.03 -24.78 -16.71
N CYS A 583 -4.87 -23.47 -16.51
CA CYS A 583 -3.56 -22.84 -16.28
C CYS A 583 -2.85 -23.44 -15.05
N HIS A 584 -3.58 -23.70 -13.98
CA HIS A 584 -3.06 -24.32 -12.77
C HIS A 584 -2.55 -25.75 -13.05
N GLN A 585 -3.35 -26.57 -13.73
CA GLN A 585 -2.99 -27.98 -13.97
C GLN A 585 -1.98 -28.15 -15.09
N GLU A 586 -2.15 -27.48 -16.22
CA GLU A 586 -1.32 -27.70 -17.41
C GLU A 586 0.01 -26.90 -17.34
N ALA A 587 -0.05 -25.64 -16.92
CA ALA A 587 1.14 -24.79 -16.82
C ALA A 587 1.79 -24.80 -15.44
N GLY A 588 1.16 -25.39 -14.43
CA GLY A 588 1.66 -25.45 -13.06
C GLY A 588 1.69 -24.08 -12.36
N LYS A 589 0.85 -23.14 -12.79
CA LYS A 589 0.74 -21.82 -12.21
C LYS A 589 -0.01 -21.87 -10.86
N THR A 590 0.30 -20.94 -9.96
CA THR A 590 -0.54 -20.73 -8.77
C THR A 590 -1.92 -20.21 -9.17
N ILE A 591 -2.92 -20.31 -8.29
CA ILE A 591 -4.24 -19.74 -8.56
C ILE A 591 -4.15 -18.25 -8.85
N HIS A 592 -3.33 -17.51 -8.07
CA HIS A 592 -3.11 -16.08 -8.26
C HIS A 592 -2.52 -15.77 -9.64
N ASP A 593 -1.40 -16.43 -10.02
CA ASP A 593 -0.77 -16.24 -11.33
C ASP A 593 -1.70 -16.66 -12.49
N SER A 594 -2.58 -17.64 -12.26
CA SER A 594 -3.56 -18.06 -13.25
C SER A 594 -4.67 -17.03 -13.45
N VAL A 595 -5.13 -16.38 -12.37
CA VAL A 595 -6.07 -15.25 -12.47
C VAL A 595 -5.44 -14.09 -13.24
N ASP A 596 -4.19 -13.74 -12.93
CA ASP A 596 -3.47 -12.67 -13.62
C ASP A 596 -3.25 -12.98 -15.10
N GLU A 597 -2.96 -14.23 -15.45
CA GLU A 597 -2.86 -14.70 -16.86
C GLU A 597 -4.16 -14.42 -17.64
N VAL A 598 -5.30 -14.85 -17.09
CA VAL A 598 -6.60 -14.62 -17.76
C VAL A 598 -6.90 -13.12 -17.86
N ARG A 599 -6.62 -12.37 -16.81
CA ARG A 599 -6.82 -10.92 -16.79
C ARG A 599 -5.97 -10.19 -17.83
N GLU A 600 -4.71 -10.61 -18.01
CA GLU A 600 -3.83 -10.05 -19.04
C GLU A 600 -4.39 -10.29 -20.43
N ALA A 601 -4.85 -11.51 -20.72
CA ALA A 601 -5.47 -11.85 -22.00
C ALA A 601 -6.75 -11.04 -22.27
N VAL A 602 -7.61 -10.88 -21.26
CA VAL A 602 -8.82 -10.04 -21.30
C VAL A 602 -8.46 -8.58 -21.61
N ASP A 603 -7.48 -8.02 -20.89
CA ASP A 603 -7.07 -6.63 -21.07
C ASP A 603 -6.42 -6.40 -22.44
N PHE A 604 -5.66 -7.35 -22.97
CA PHE A 604 -5.15 -7.28 -24.34
C PHE A 604 -6.29 -7.24 -25.36
N CYS A 605 -7.28 -8.12 -25.24
CA CYS A 605 -8.44 -8.12 -26.14
C CYS A 605 -9.14 -6.76 -26.12
N ARG A 606 -9.47 -6.22 -24.96
CA ARG A 606 -10.14 -4.91 -24.81
C ARG A 606 -9.27 -3.75 -25.27
N TYR A 607 -7.97 -3.79 -24.97
CA TYR A 607 -7.03 -2.77 -25.41
C TYR A 607 -6.94 -2.69 -26.93
N TYR A 608 -6.73 -3.85 -27.60
CA TYR A 608 -6.62 -3.89 -29.06
C TYR A 608 -7.95 -3.65 -29.76
N ALA A 609 -9.08 -4.07 -29.17
CA ALA A 609 -10.41 -3.67 -29.67
C ALA A 609 -10.52 -2.15 -29.72
N LYS A 610 -10.08 -1.44 -28.66
CA LYS A 610 -10.12 0.02 -28.62
C LYS A 610 -9.10 0.67 -29.57
N GLN A 611 -7.91 0.08 -29.75
CA GLN A 611 -6.94 0.58 -30.72
C GLN A 611 -7.43 0.48 -32.18
N ALA A 612 -8.48 -0.31 -32.45
CA ALA A 612 -9.11 -0.38 -33.76
C ALA A 612 -9.63 0.97 -34.24
N ASP A 613 -10.04 1.87 -33.34
CA ASP A 613 -10.44 3.25 -33.66
C ASP A 613 -9.34 4.01 -34.44
N ASN A 614 -8.06 3.69 -34.18
CA ASN A 614 -6.91 4.29 -34.86
C ASN A 614 -6.63 3.70 -36.24
N LEU A 615 -7.35 2.65 -36.61
CA LEU A 615 -7.22 1.98 -37.93
C LEU A 615 -8.17 2.53 -38.97
N GLN A 616 -9.10 3.43 -38.61
CA GLN A 616 -9.98 4.08 -39.53
C GLN A 616 -9.20 4.92 -40.56
N GLY A 617 -9.69 4.96 -41.77
CA GLY A 617 -9.12 5.80 -42.82
C GLY A 617 -9.23 7.29 -42.49
N PHE A 618 -8.35 8.09 -43.03
CA PHE A 618 -8.37 9.54 -42.87
C PHE A 618 -8.33 10.25 -44.24
N GLU A 619 -8.94 11.43 -44.27
CA GLU A 619 -9.02 12.24 -45.50
C GLU A 619 -7.73 13.04 -45.71
N LEU A 620 -7.24 13.02 -46.92
CA LEU A 620 -6.14 13.85 -47.39
C LEU A 620 -6.65 14.80 -48.50
N LYS A 621 -6.37 16.08 -48.36
CA LYS A 621 -6.64 17.04 -49.43
C LYS A 621 -5.52 17.03 -50.44
N GLY A 622 -5.84 16.70 -51.70
CA GLY A 622 -4.90 16.75 -52.79
C GLY A 622 -4.60 18.17 -53.24
N PHE A 623 -3.46 18.38 -53.87
CA PHE A 623 -3.10 19.68 -54.48
C PHE A 623 -4.05 20.13 -55.58
N ASP A 624 -4.82 19.23 -56.16
CA ASP A 624 -5.84 19.40 -57.19
C ASP A 624 -7.23 19.74 -56.61
N GLY A 625 -7.33 19.92 -55.26
CA GLY A 625 -8.57 20.20 -54.55
C GLY A 625 -9.46 18.97 -54.31
N GLN A 626 -9.06 17.79 -54.74
CA GLN A 626 -9.81 16.56 -54.48
C GLN A 626 -9.45 15.97 -53.12
N THR A 627 -10.44 15.44 -52.43
CA THR A 627 -10.23 14.67 -51.20
C THR A 627 -9.88 13.21 -51.56
N ARG A 628 -8.85 12.70 -50.94
CA ARG A 628 -8.43 11.31 -51.06
C ARG A 628 -8.52 10.66 -49.70
N ILE A 629 -8.96 9.39 -49.65
CA ILE A 629 -9.05 8.63 -48.42
C ILE A 629 -7.78 7.73 -48.34
N ALA A 630 -6.98 7.96 -47.31
CA ALA A 630 -5.93 7.04 -46.95
C ALA A 630 -6.51 5.95 -46.03
N SER A 631 -6.51 4.71 -46.50
CA SER A 631 -6.99 3.56 -45.71
C SER A 631 -5.85 2.66 -45.31
N ARG A 632 -5.98 1.98 -44.18
CA ARG A 632 -5.11 0.88 -43.78
C ARG A 632 -5.71 -0.43 -44.27
N GLN A 633 -4.85 -1.35 -44.70
CA GLN A 633 -5.26 -2.66 -45.18
C GLN A 633 -4.46 -3.77 -44.50
N GLY A 634 -5.07 -4.95 -44.38
CA GLY A 634 -4.43 -6.13 -43.85
C GLY A 634 -3.26 -6.55 -44.76
N ARG A 635 -2.27 -7.20 -44.19
CA ARG A 635 -1.07 -7.67 -44.93
C ARG A 635 -1.18 -9.11 -45.44
N GLY A 636 -2.21 -9.85 -45.06
CA GLY A 636 -2.40 -11.26 -45.39
C GLY A 636 -2.37 -12.15 -44.14
N VAL A 637 -1.94 -13.39 -44.34
CA VAL A 637 -1.87 -14.40 -43.29
C VAL A 637 -0.66 -14.17 -42.39
N PHE A 638 -0.88 -14.24 -41.06
CA PHE A 638 0.16 -14.16 -40.03
C PHE A 638 0.32 -15.52 -39.34
N VAL A 639 1.56 -15.90 -39.03
CA VAL A 639 1.86 -16.98 -38.11
C VAL A 639 2.16 -16.40 -36.74
N CYS A 640 1.36 -16.77 -35.76
CA CYS A 640 1.54 -16.38 -34.36
C CYS A 640 2.14 -17.56 -33.58
N ILE A 641 3.27 -17.33 -32.89
CA ILE A 641 3.93 -18.35 -32.07
C ILE A 641 3.74 -17.92 -30.61
N SER A 642 2.85 -18.59 -29.90
CA SER A 642 2.59 -18.30 -28.48
C SER A 642 3.76 -18.75 -27.61
N PRO A 643 4.19 -17.92 -26.64
CA PRO A 643 5.21 -18.33 -25.68
C PRO A 643 4.61 -19.35 -24.68
N TRP A 644 5.42 -20.34 -24.29
CA TRP A 644 4.97 -21.42 -23.40
C TRP A 644 4.57 -20.94 -21.98
N ASN A 645 5.11 -19.82 -21.54
CA ASN A 645 4.88 -19.25 -20.19
C ASN A 645 3.68 -18.27 -20.12
N PHE A 646 3.06 -17.97 -21.26
CA PHE A 646 1.80 -17.23 -21.38
C PHE A 646 0.84 -18.08 -22.21
N PRO A 647 0.16 -19.06 -21.59
CA PRO A 647 -0.64 -20.06 -22.30
C PRO A 647 -1.96 -19.53 -22.86
N LEU A 648 -2.42 -18.32 -22.48
CA LEU A 648 -3.64 -17.68 -22.96
C LEU A 648 -3.45 -16.55 -23.97
#